data_66c293a9cc59129b998c629a29a3e3b4
#
_entry.id   66c293a9cc59129b998c629a29a3e3b4
#
_cell.length_a   1.000
_cell.length_b   1.000
_cell.length_c   1.000
_cell.angle_alpha   90.00
_cell.angle_beta   90.00
_cell.angle_gamma   90.00
#
_symmetry.space_group_name_H-M   'P 1'
#
loop_
_entity.id
_entity.type
_entity.pdbx_description
1 polymer ?
#
loop_
_entity_poly.entity_id
_entity_poly.type
_entity_poly.pdbx_seq_one_letter_code
_entity_poly.pdbx_strand_id
1 'polypeptide(L)'
;MLGFLFETSDFSKNQPMAASHSGSTLATRSRDATAATPSDRLPVPCPAGDASPPSRMTGDQRRWTHGTLRSSRSYLARFQWRKLRQLGPFRWGDVAPWRAVRVAVGVMVPLAVGSACGRLDYGAFAALGALPAGFASFQGVTRSRVAAVAVSGAGMAVSTFVGAATAAVAPWLLVPVVVVWGYVVGLAVCLGPRLSVAALQWPVGLLIAIGMPLGPTEAALRAGLVLAGGLFQGVLVAVSWAFQRGDPERAALAESYRILAVYASGLAAGHFGPPSAMAFPAAVALTDPNPLLPMTARLHFLDLLEQAERIRVSLAALADRAADDPSEAALRPVAYAARTLDLIADTLSSGRAERAGRSRELNELLPSLAVAPGTRGQLASEALFGQLRAVTRSLAGLDAGRRRTPVSHKAISPMVPAAGQDGIGWSALTLRANLALSGETGRHAVRLAVVAGLAEAMVQATGLFEGRWVVLTIFLVLKPDYTSTVYRSIQRAGGTAVGAGLGAAAAWLAHPNSVGLIVAAGIAVAAAYALFDVNYLIYSSFLTVFIVILLDILGLPADTTAVARLTDTAVGAVIALIAYSVWPTWEGLTAQEKFARLVEVHNTYTTALLRSLAHPAQSDPARLRGLQAAARRTRTDAEASSDRLADEPPHPPLTPTVARTLVAVVTRLARTELSLHALVPPRATAIGREDGGARDADAGRLEALATAFDSAMITLAEAVRTLRPPGPIPPLRQVQSEMRDRPTALDPRLLQITDHLVDTAHTLEDVLRRHLASP
;
A
#
# COMPACT_ATOMS: atom_id res chain seq x y z
N MET A 1 7.17 11.50 -6.21
CA MET A 1 7.76 10.51 -5.31
C MET A 1 6.92 10.31 -4.06
N LEU A 2 6.75 11.33 -3.25
CA LEU A 2 5.87 11.30 -2.10
C LEU A 2 4.43 10.98 -2.50
N GLY A 3 3.90 11.55 -3.59
CA GLY A 3 2.58 11.22 -4.13
C GLY A 3 2.40 9.75 -4.52
N PHE A 4 3.45 9.09 -5.01
CA PHE A 4 3.37 7.67 -5.34
C PHE A 4 3.25 6.78 -4.10
N LEU A 5 3.91 7.14 -3.02
CA LEU A 5 3.80 6.41 -1.76
C LEU A 5 2.44 6.63 -1.08
N PHE A 6 1.72 7.73 -1.42
CA PHE A 6 0.37 8.01 -0.92
C PHE A 6 -0.75 7.47 -1.81
N GLU A 7 -0.51 7.27 -3.09
CA GLU A 7 -1.49 6.64 -3.99
C GLU A 7 -1.98 5.28 -3.48
N THR A 8 -1.18 4.66 -2.61
CA THR A 8 -1.50 3.35 -2.05
C THR A 8 -2.40 3.39 -0.81
N SER A 9 -2.52 4.54 -0.14
CA SER A 9 -3.40 4.68 1.02
C SER A 9 -4.80 5.21 0.67
N ASP A 10 -4.95 5.88 -0.47
CA ASP A 10 -6.20 6.54 -0.87
C ASP A 10 -7.05 5.75 -1.88
N PHE A 11 -6.66 4.50 -2.18
CA PHE A 11 -7.39 3.63 -3.11
C PHE A 11 -8.82 3.28 -2.65
N SER A 12 -9.15 3.62 -1.40
CA SER A 12 -10.47 3.36 -0.85
C SER A 12 -11.50 4.45 -1.14
N LYS A 13 -11.07 5.63 -1.56
CA LYS A 13 -11.98 6.80 -1.56
C LYS A 13 -12.73 7.05 -2.87
N ASN A 14 -12.26 6.54 -4.01
CA ASN A 14 -12.89 6.87 -5.28
C ASN A 14 -12.75 5.74 -6.29
N GLN A 15 -13.64 4.77 -6.25
CA GLN A 15 -14.03 4.07 -7.46
C GLN A 15 -15.48 4.38 -7.79
N PRO A 16 -15.76 5.29 -8.71
CA PRO A 16 -16.92 5.11 -9.57
C PRO A 16 -16.56 3.93 -10.49
N MET A 17 -17.52 3.01 -10.66
CA MET A 17 -17.44 1.92 -11.63
C MET A 17 -17.16 2.49 -13.03
N ALA A 18 -15.90 2.56 -13.38
CA ALA A 18 -15.46 2.63 -14.76
C ALA A 18 -14.15 1.87 -14.81
N ALA A 19 -14.16 0.82 -15.58
CA ALA A 19 -13.04 -0.03 -15.86
C ALA A 19 -11.79 0.80 -16.14
N SER A 20 -10.68 0.28 -15.63
CA SER A 20 -9.32 0.62 -16.02
C SER A 20 -8.55 1.57 -15.13
N HIS A 21 -7.51 1.01 -14.64
CA HIS A 21 -6.15 1.49 -14.55
C HIS A 21 -5.60 2.00 -13.24
N SER A 22 -4.72 1.14 -12.77
CA SER A 22 -3.42 1.47 -12.14
C SER A 22 -3.45 2.31 -10.89
N GLY A 23 -3.67 1.65 -9.80
CA GLY A 23 -3.15 2.07 -8.53
C GLY A 23 -2.10 1.08 -8.05
N SER A 24 -0.85 1.48 -8.01
CA SER A 24 0.15 0.70 -7.32
C SER A 24 -0.12 0.79 -5.83
N THR A 25 -0.67 -0.25 -5.28
CA THR A 25 -0.82 -0.40 -3.84
C THR A 25 0.48 -0.88 -3.25
N LEU A 26 1.07 -0.07 -2.37
CA LEU A 26 2.05 -0.57 -1.44
C LEU A 26 1.33 -1.49 -0.45
N ALA A 27 1.60 -2.77 -0.58
CA ALA A 27 1.22 -3.73 0.43
C ALA A 27 1.94 -3.35 1.73
N THR A 28 1.19 -2.83 2.68
CA THR A 28 1.65 -2.80 4.05
C THR A 28 1.88 -4.25 4.47
N ARG A 29 3.12 -4.64 4.63
CA ARG A 29 3.46 -5.91 5.27
C ARG A 29 2.93 -5.86 6.70
N SER A 30 1.73 -6.37 6.93
CA SER A 30 1.36 -6.76 8.27
C SER A 30 2.11 -8.06 8.58
N ARG A 31 2.91 -8.02 9.61
CA ARG A 31 3.61 -9.19 10.13
C ARG A 31 2.64 -10.05 10.91
N ASP A 32 2.37 -11.25 10.40
CA ASP A 32 1.86 -12.31 11.25
C ASP A 32 3.04 -12.89 12.05
N ALA A 33 3.28 -12.32 13.23
CA ALA A 33 4.08 -12.98 14.25
C ALA A 33 3.15 -13.92 14.99
N THR A 34 3.16 -15.19 14.64
CA THR A 34 2.70 -16.25 15.52
C THR A 34 3.62 -16.28 16.72
N ALA A 35 3.15 -15.77 17.86
CA ALA A 35 3.76 -16.04 19.14
C ALA A 35 3.60 -17.54 19.44
N ALA A 36 4.64 -18.32 19.20
CA ALA A 36 4.77 -19.65 19.75
C ALA A 36 5.08 -19.50 21.23
N THR A 37 4.17 -19.95 22.07
CA THR A 37 4.46 -20.25 23.48
C THR A 37 5.54 -21.34 23.56
N PRO A 38 6.48 -21.25 24.49
CA PRO A 38 7.56 -22.23 24.62
C PRO A 38 7.09 -23.46 25.40
N SER A 39 6.44 -24.40 24.75
CA SER A 39 6.33 -25.79 25.20
C SER A 39 5.73 -26.60 24.04
N ASP A 40 6.61 -27.17 23.26
CA ASP A 40 6.51 -28.48 22.63
C ASP A 40 7.49 -28.51 21.45
N ARG A 41 8.74 -28.83 21.84
CA ARG A 41 9.77 -29.13 20.85
C ARG A 41 9.60 -30.58 20.41
N LEU A 42 9.08 -30.78 19.20
CA LEU A 42 9.45 -31.91 18.38
C LEU A 42 10.25 -31.39 17.19
N PRO A 43 11.40 -31.97 16.88
CA PRO A 43 12.26 -31.50 15.79
C PRO A 43 11.65 -31.90 14.45
N VAL A 44 11.21 -30.93 13.67
CA VAL A 44 11.00 -31.14 12.25
C VAL A 44 12.36 -30.98 11.58
N PRO A 45 12.86 -31.97 10.83
CA PRO A 45 14.12 -31.84 10.11
C PRO A 45 13.96 -30.80 9.00
N CYS A 46 14.74 -29.73 9.06
CA CYS A 46 14.98 -28.88 7.91
C CYS A 46 15.71 -29.69 6.85
N PRO A 47 15.25 -29.73 5.59
CA PRO A 47 16.11 -30.19 4.53
C PRO A 47 17.26 -29.19 4.39
N ALA A 48 18.48 -29.65 4.63
CA ALA A 48 19.70 -28.97 4.27
C ALA A 48 19.69 -28.76 2.76
N GLY A 49 19.32 -27.57 2.31
CA GLY A 49 19.51 -27.16 0.94
C GLY A 49 20.99 -26.90 0.74
N ASP A 50 21.65 -27.74 -0.01
CA ASP A 50 22.98 -27.53 -0.56
C ASP A 50 23.03 -26.15 -1.21
N ALA A 51 23.86 -25.28 -0.64
CA ALA A 51 24.25 -24.02 -1.26
C ALA A 51 25.17 -24.34 -2.45
N SER A 52 24.58 -24.66 -3.58
CA SER A 52 25.31 -24.68 -4.83
C SER A 52 25.79 -23.26 -5.15
N PRO A 53 27.05 -23.09 -5.58
CA PRO A 53 27.55 -21.77 -5.96
C PRO A 53 26.73 -21.22 -7.14
N PRO A 54 26.60 -19.88 -7.28
CA PRO A 54 25.76 -19.26 -8.29
C PRO A 54 26.20 -19.76 -9.67
N SER A 55 25.28 -20.43 -10.36
CA SER A 55 25.47 -20.92 -11.72
C SER A 55 25.88 -19.75 -12.62
N ARG A 56 26.99 -19.92 -13.34
CA ARG A 56 27.44 -19.00 -14.36
C ARG A 56 26.25 -18.74 -15.33
N MET A 57 25.99 -17.47 -15.61
CA MET A 57 24.97 -17.05 -16.56
C MET A 57 25.06 -17.89 -17.81
N THR A 58 24.02 -18.66 -18.10
CA THR A 58 23.93 -19.47 -19.31
C THR A 58 23.88 -18.58 -20.54
N GLY A 59 24.41 -19.08 -21.68
CA GLY A 59 24.48 -18.32 -22.93
C GLY A 59 23.15 -17.72 -23.41
N ASP A 60 22.03 -18.27 -22.95
CA ASP A 60 20.66 -17.77 -23.22
C ASP A 60 20.36 -16.44 -22.51
N GLN A 61 20.85 -16.22 -21.29
CA GLN A 61 20.68 -14.94 -20.60
C GLN A 61 21.43 -13.80 -21.27
N ARG A 62 22.56 -14.08 -21.96
CA ARG A 62 23.31 -13.07 -22.74
C ARG A 62 22.61 -12.72 -24.06
N ARG A 63 21.91 -13.64 -24.72
CA ARG A 63 21.11 -13.35 -25.91
C ARG A 63 19.92 -12.44 -25.63
N TRP A 64 19.35 -12.52 -24.44
CA TRP A 64 18.24 -11.68 -24.01
C TRP A 64 18.63 -10.20 -23.83
N THR A 65 19.84 -9.91 -23.37
CA THR A 65 20.28 -8.53 -23.17
C THR A 65 20.48 -7.73 -24.47
N HIS A 66 20.84 -8.39 -25.56
CA HIS A 66 21.04 -7.73 -26.86
C HIS A 66 19.76 -7.60 -27.73
N GLY A 67 18.81 -8.53 -27.59
CA GLY A 67 17.51 -8.46 -28.28
C GLY A 67 16.58 -7.39 -27.71
N THR A 68 16.62 -7.18 -26.40
CA THR A 68 15.77 -6.23 -25.68
C THR A 68 16.10 -4.76 -25.96
N LEU A 69 17.35 -4.43 -26.28
CA LEU A 69 17.75 -3.04 -26.56
C LEU A 69 17.19 -2.49 -27.90
N ARG A 70 16.92 -3.35 -28.89
CA ARG A 70 16.32 -2.90 -30.17
C ARG A 70 14.79 -2.82 -30.10
N SER A 71 14.13 -3.71 -29.39
CA SER A 71 12.67 -3.68 -29.18
C SER A 71 12.27 -2.58 -28.20
N SER A 72 13.12 -2.28 -27.21
CA SER A 72 12.89 -1.22 -26.20
C SER A 72 12.76 0.17 -26.82
N ARG A 73 13.53 0.53 -27.85
CA ARG A 73 13.49 1.86 -28.46
C ARG A 73 12.17 2.17 -29.17
N SER A 74 11.61 1.21 -29.89
CA SER A 74 10.32 1.41 -30.58
C SER A 74 9.11 1.32 -29.63
N TYR A 75 9.27 0.59 -28.54
CA TYR A 75 8.26 0.49 -27.46
C TYR A 75 8.23 1.75 -26.60
N LEU A 76 9.40 2.26 -26.20
CA LEU A 76 9.56 3.51 -25.47
C LEU A 76 8.92 4.70 -26.21
N ALA A 77 9.12 4.79 -27.54
CA ALA A 77 8.52 5.86 -28.33
C ALA A 77 6.99 5.77 -28.37
N ARG A 78 6.41 4.58 -28.55
CA ARG A 78 4.94 4.39 -28.59
C ARG A 78 4.28 4.49 -27.22
N PHE A 79 4.96 4.05 -26.18
CA PHE A 79 4.49 4.10 -24.80
C PHE A 79 4.40 5.55 -24.27
N GLN A 80 5.41 6.37 -24.54
CA GLN A 80 5.49 7.75 -24.08
C GLN A 80 4.32 8.61 -24.56
N TRP A 81 3.93 8.52 -25.83
CA TRP A 81 2.87 9.36 -26.40
C TRP A 81 1.47 8.99 -25.91
N ARG A 82 1.22 7.75 -25.64
CA ARG A 82 -0.08 7.28 -25.14
C ARG A 82 -0.31 7.65 -23.66
N LYS A 83 0.73 7.62 -22.84
CA LYS A 83 0.67 7.98 -21.41
C LYS A 83 0.89 9.47 -21.13
N LEU A 84 1.55 10.21 -21.98
CA LEU A 84 1.56 11.68 -21.93
C LEU A 84 0.12 12.27 -22.03
N ARG A 85 -0.80 11.60 -22.72
CA ARG A 85 -2.23 11.95 -22.69
C ARG A 85 -2.94 11.60 -21.40
N GLN A 86 -2.34 10.80 -20.55
CA GLN A 86 -2.82 10.38 -19.24
C GLN A 86 -1.92 10.95 -18.13
N LEU A 87 -1.52 12.23 -18.21
CA LEU A 87 -0.91 12.95 -17.09
C LEU A 87 -1.88 12.96 -15.90
N GLY A 88 -2.02 11.84 -15.25
CA GLY A 88 -2.88 11.47 -14.13
C GLY A 88 -4.19 12.28 -13.96
N PRO A 89 -5.28 11.68 -13.58
CA PRO A 89 -6.50 12.42 -13.30
C PRO A 89 -6.24 13.46 -12.21
N PHE A 90 -6.68 14.69 -12.43
CA PHE A 90 -6.67 15.71 -11.39
C PHE A 90 -7.76 15.38 -10.37
N ARG A 91 -7.35 14.97 -9.18
CA ARG A 91 -8.27 14.56 -8.10
C ARG A 91 -8.62 15.77 -7.24
N TRP A 92 -9.42 16.69 -7.76
CA TRP A 92 -9.78 17.92 -7.04
C TRP A 92 -10.51 17.67 -5.71
N GLY A 93 -11.13 16.50 -5.53
CA GLY A 93 -11.75 16.10 -4.26
C GLY A 93 -10.77 15.82 -3.13
N ASP A 94 -9.47 15.62 -3.44
CA ASP A 94 -8.44 15.24 -2.46
C ASP A 94 -7.68 16.45 -1.90
N VAL A 95 -8.16 17.67 -2.15
CA VAL A 95 -7.58 18.89 -1.59
C VAL A 95 -7.64 18.85 -0.06
N ALA A 96 -6.50 18.98 0.62
CA ALA A 96 -6.39 18.88 2.07
C ALA A 96 -5.99 20.21 2.73
N PRO A 97 -6.89 21.21 2.80
CA PRO A 97 -6.54 22.59 3.19
C PRO A 97 -6.01 22.68 4.63
N TRP A 98 -6.59 21.94 5.56
CA TRP A 98 -6.14 21.96 6.95
C TRP A 98 -4.72 21.41 7.15
N ARG A 99 -4.39 20.33 6.44
CA ARG A 99 -3.03 19.78 6.43
C ARG A 99 -2.04 20.79 5.85
N ALA A 100 -2.42 21.46 4.77
CA ALA A 100 -1.62 22.49 4.12
C ALA A 100 -1.33 23.67 5.05
N VAL A 101 -2.35 24.22 5.70
CA VAL A 101 -2.20 25.31 6.66
C VAL A 101 -1.25 24.92 7.80
N ARG A 102 -1.44 23.74 8.40
CA ARG A 102 -0.55 23.26 9.47
C ARG A 102 0.91 23.22 9.04
N VAL A 103 1.20 22.66 7.86
CA VAL A 103 2.57 22.53 7.38
C VAL A 103 3.13 23.89 6.97
N ALA A 104 2.32 24.73 6.33
CA ALA A 104 2.72 26.09 5.98
C ALA A 104 3.10 26.90 7.24
N VAL A 105 2.32 26.81 8.31
CA VAL A 105 2.66 27.41 9.61
C VAL A 105 4.01 26.90 10.12
N GLY A 106 4.26 25.58 10.03
CA GLY A 106 5.52 24.97 10.44
C GLY A 106 6.74 25.48 9.68
N VAL A 107 6.58 25.89 8.43
CA VAL A 107 7.64 26.44 7.59
C VAL A 107 7.76 27.98 7.76
N MET A 108 6.62 28.65 7.81
CA MET A 108 6.59 30.13 7.80
C MET A 108 6.96 30.74 9.16
N VAL A 109 6.61 30.07 10.27
CA VAL A 109 6.94 30.60 11.61
C VAL A 109 8.45 30.71 11.81
N PRO A 110 9.29 29.70 11.53
CA PRO A 110 10.75 29.85 11.59
C PRO A 110 11.29 30.98 10.70
N LEU A 111 10.77 31.15 9.48
CA LEU A 111 11.18 32.23 8.58
C LEU A 111 10.81 33.62 9.16
N ALA A 112 9.59 33.74 9.65
CA ALA A 112 9.11 35.00 10.26
C ALA A 112 9.93 35.38 11.53
N VAL A 113 10.21 34.41 12.40
CA VAL A 113 11.03 34.59 13.58
C VAL A 113 12.46 34.97 13.19
N GLY A 114 13.06 34.27 12.23
CA GLY A 114 14.40 34.59 11.72
C GLY A 114 14.46 36.01 11.15
N SER A 115 13.45 36.42 10.38
CA SER A 115 13.32 37.77 9.84
C SER A 115 13.22 38.83 10.96
N ALA A 116 12.36 38.59 11.95
CA ALA A 116 12.17 39.52 13.08
C ALA A 116 13.43 39.64 13.94
N CYS A 117 14.24 38.60 14.06
CA CYS A 117 15.51 38.61 14.80
C CYS A 117 16.71 39.10 13.95
N GLY A 118 16.54 39.50 12.69
CA GLY A 118 17.61 39.88 11.79
C GLY A 118 18.53 38.71 11.37
N ARG A 119 18.11 37.47 11.58
CA ARG A 119 18.84 36.24 11.28
C ARG A 119 18.02 35.34 10.38
N LEU A 120 17.67 35.88 9.22
CA LEU A 120 16.83 35.18 8.25
C LEU A 120 17.46 33.88 7.75
N ASP A 121 18.80 33.83 7.67
CA ASP A 121 19.57 32.63 7.39
C ASP A 121 19.28 31.48 8.38
N TYR A 122 19.17 31.77 9.67
CA TYR A 122 18.80 30.77 10.70
C TYR A 122 17.36 30.31 10.53
N GLY A 123 16.44 31.25 10.26
CA GLY A 123 15.06 30.94 9.94
C GLY A 123 14.93 30.02 8.73
N ALA A 124 15.74 30.24 7.68
CA ALA A 124 15.74 29.42 6.49
C ALA A 124 16.21 27.96 6.74
N PHE A 125 17.25 27.75 7.55
CA PHE A 125 17.66 26.40 7.94
C PHE A 125 16.62 25.68 8.80
N ALA A 126 15.95 26.38 9.71
CA ALA A 126 14.84 25.80 10.46
C ALA A 126 13.64 25.47 9.53
N ALA A 127 13.32 26.33 8.57
CA ALA A 127 12.31 26.08 7.57
C ALA A 127 12.69 24.89 6.66
N LEU A 128 13.97 24.73 6.32
CA LEU A 128 14.50 23.59 5.58
C LEU A 128 14.27 22.27 6.33
N GLY A 129 14.37 22.27 7.64
CA GLY A 129 14.02 21.10 8.47
C GLY A 129 12.52 20.85 8.54
N ALA A 130 11.73 21.91 8.67
CA ALA A 130 10.29 21.84 8.81
C ALA A 130 9.58 21.37 7.53
N LEU A 131 10.01 21.82 6.35
CA LEU A 131 9.38 21.52 5.07
C LEU A 131 9.36 20.00 4.76
N PRO A 132 10.49 19.28 4.69
CA PRO A 132 10.48 17.84 4.42
C PRO A 132 9.87 17.02 5.58
N ALA A 133 10.02 17.45 6.82
CA ALA A 133 9.37 16.84 7.97
C ALA A 133 7.83 16.94 7.86
N GLY A 134 7.33 18.03 7.31
CA GLY A 134 5.93 18.20 6.94
C GLY A 134 5.45 17.09 6.01
N PHE A 135 6.23 16.70 4.99
CA PHE A 135 5.90 15.59 4.10
C PHE A 135 5.89 14.24 4.82
N ALA A 136 6.85 13.99 5.68
CA ALA A 136 6.86 12.77 6.48
C ALA A 136 5.58 12.63 7.33
N SER A 137 4.94 13.75 7.71
CA SER A 137 3.68 13.75 8.46
C SER A 137 2.46 13.24 7.69
N PHE A 138 2.56 13.07 6.37
CA PHE A 138 1.50 12.43 5.58
C PHE A 138 1.53 10.91 5.71
N GLN A 139 2.62 10.31 6.21
CA GLN A 139 2.75 8.89 6.43
C GLN A 139 2.31 8.48 7.83
N GLY A 140 1.57 7.36 7.89
CA GLY A 140 1.05 6.83 9.15
C GLY A 140 -0.28 7.45 9.56
N VAL A 141 -0.83 6.96 10.68
CA VAL A 141 -2.16 7.36 11.13
C VAL A 141 -2.08 8.43 12.22
N THR A 142 -1.38 8.15 13.34
CA THR A 142 -1.33 9.09 14.46
C THR A 142 0.06 9.16 15.08
N ARG A 143 0.44 8.20 15.95
CA ARG A 143 1.77 8.19 16.61
C ARG A 143 2.88 7.97 15.58
N SER A 144 2.63 7.10 14.61
CA SER A 144 3.56 6.82 13.53
C SER A 144 3.86 8.05 12.66
N ARG A 145 2.97 9.04 12.58
CA ARG A 145 3.25 10.34 11.93
C ARG A 145 4.34 11.11 12.67
N VAL A 146 4.23 11.21 13.99
CA VAL A 146 5.25 11.90 14.79
C VAL A 146 6.59 11.20 14.72
N ALA A 147 6.59 9.85 14.77
CA ALA A 147 7.80 9.06 14.59
C ALA A 147 8.45 9.30 13.21
N ALA A 148 7.66 9.31 12.14
CA ALA A 148 8.15 9.58 10.79
C ALA A 148 8.74 11.00 10.66
N VAL A 149 8.08 12.01 11.27
CA VAL A 149 8.57 13.40 11.33
C VAL A 149 9.88 13.48 12.11
N ALA A 150 9.97 12.83 13.28
CA ALA A 150 11.18 12.83 14.10
C ALA A 150 12.36 12.16 13.37
N VAL A 151 12.15 11.00 12.76
CA VAL A 151 13.17 10.30 11.98
C VAL A 151 13.59 11.12 10.75
N SER A 152 12.64 11.77 10.07
CA SER A 152 12.95 12.69 8.97
C SER A 152 13.81 13.86 9.43
N GLY A 153 13.40 14.55 10.51
CA GLY A 153 14.11 15.71 11.06
C GLY A 153 15.50 15.36 11.58
N ALA A 154 15.63 14.26 12.33
CA ALA A 154 16.92 13.81 12.85
C ALA A 154 17.89 13.42 11.72
N GLY A 155 17.42 12.63 10.74
CA GLY A 155 18.26 12.25 9.61
C GLY A 155 18.63 13.42 8.71
N MET A 156 17.75 14.41 8.54
CA MET A 156 18.08 15.66 7.86
C MET A 156 19.14 16.47 8.60
N ALA A 157 19.05 16.57 9.90
CA ALA A 157 20.05 17.29 10.71
C ALA A 157 21.43 16.64 10.56
N VAL A 158 21.52 15.31 10.68
CA VAL A 158 22.76 14.57 10.45
C VAL A 158 23.27 14.79 9.02
N SER A 159 22.39 14.73 8.04
CA SER A 159 22.74 14.94 6.62
C SER A 159 23.24 16.35 6.36
N THR A 160 22.62 17.37 6.99
CA THR A 160 23.05 18.77 6.87
C THR A 160 24.43 18.97 7.47
N PHE A 161 24.66 18.41 8.67
CA PHE A 161 26.00 18.48 9.30
C PHE A 161 27.07 17.83 8.43
N VAL A 162 26.83 16.59 7.99
CA VAL A 162 27.77 15.84 7.17
C VAL A 162 28.03 16.54 5.83
N GLY A 163 27.00 17.02 5.16
CA GLY A 163 27.13 17.74 3.89
C GLY A 163 27.98 19.01 3.99
N ALA A 164 27.62 19.90 4.94
CA ALA A 164 28.30 21.18 5.12
C ALA A 164 29.76 21.01 5.59
N ALA A 165 29.99 20.16 6.61
CA ALA A 165 31.31 19.93 7.17
C ALA A 165 32.24 19.22 6.15
N THR A 166 31.74 18.19 5.44
CA THR A 166 32.54 17.49 4.41
C THR A 166 32.90 18.42 3.28
N ALA A 167 31.97 19.24 2.80
CA ALA A 167 32.23 20.20 1.73
C ALA A 167 33.30 21.23 2.12
N ALA A 168 33.38 21.63 3.38
CA ALA A 168 34.37 22.59 3.87
C ALA A 168 35.74 21.98 4.15
N VAL A 169 35.77 20.77 4.76
CA VAL A 169 37.02 20.16 5.27
C VAL A 169 37.66 19.18 4.29
N ALA A 170 36.85 18.39 3.60
CA ALA A 170 37.31 17.31 2.75
C ALA A 170 36.38 17.09 1.51
N PRO A 171 36.37 18.04 0.55
CA PRO A 171 35.45 17.97 -0.60
C PRO A 171 35.57 16.68 -1.42
N TRP A 172 36.72 16.05 -1.45
CA TRP A 172 36.97 14.78 -2.14
C TRP A 172 36.18 13.60 -1.53
N LEU A 173 35.70 13.71 -0.28
CA LEU A 173 34.83 12.71 0.35
C LEU A 173 33.35 12.86 -0.04
N LEU A 174 32.95 13.91 -0.76
CA LEU A 174 31.55 14.12 -1.11
C LEU A 174 30.99 12.98 -1.97
N VAL A 175 31.76 12.47 -2.92
CA VAL A 175 31.33 11.33 -3.76
C VAL A 175 31.06 10.08 -2.90
N PRO A 176 31.99 9.57 -2.06
CA PRO A 176 31.69 8.42 -1.21
C PRO A 176 30.57 8.68 -0.20
N VAL A 177 30.41 9.91 0.31
CA VAL A 177 29.28 10.27 1.18
C VAL A 177 27.96 10.13 0.43
N VAL A 178 27.84 10.67 -0.78
CA VAL A 178 26.63 10.57 -1.61
C VAL A 178 26.34 9.11 -1.96
N VAL A 179 27.35 8.29 -2.24
CA VAL A 179 27.21 6.83 -2.46
C VAL A 179 26.59 6.16 -1.23
N VAL A 180 27.11 6.43 -0.04
CA VAL A 180 26.60 5.85 1.22
C VAL A 180 25.13 6.27 1.45
N TRP A 181 24.80 7.56 1.29
CA TRP A 181 23.43 8.05 1.39
C TRP A 181 22.51 7.40 0.36
N GLY A 182 22.96 7.24 -0.88
CA GLY A 182 22.21 6.56 -1.94
C GLY A 182 21.87 5.11 -1.56
N TYR A 183 22.85 4.41 -1.02
CA TYR A 183 22.66 3.02 -0.56
C TYR A 183 21.68 2.93 0.62
N VAL A 184 21.87 3.76 1.63
CA VAL A 184 21.01 3.78 2.84
C VAL A 184 19.56 4.14 2.50
N VAL A 185 19.36 5.18 1.68
CA VAL A 185 18.02 5.59 1.22
C VAL A 185 17.36 4.53 0.36
N GLY A 186 18.14 3.88 -0.52
CA GLY A 186 17.66 2.79 -1.35
C GLY A 186 17.22 1.57 -0.52
N LEU A 187 17.98 1.21 0.51
CA LEU A 187 17.61 0.13 1.44
C LEU A 187 16.41 0.48 2.32
N ALA A 188 16.22 1.75 2.68
CA ALA A 188 15.09 2.16 3.51
C ALA A 188 13.71 1.80 2.89
N VAL A 189 13.66 1.52 1.59
CA VAL A 189 12.45 1.05 0.89
C VAL A 189 11.92 -0.26 1.48
N CYS A 190 12.79 -1.20 1.90
CA CYS A 190 12.36 -2.48 2.49
C CYS A 190 11.78 -2.35 3.91
N LEU A 191 12.01 -1.24 4.59
CA LEU A 191 11.53 -0.98 5.95
C LEU A 191 10.11 -0.39 5.98
N GLY A 192 9.49 -0.32 4.82
CA GLY A 192 8.11 0.12 4.67
C GLY A 192 7.97 1.60 4.32
N PRO A 193 6.74 2.05 3.98
CA PRO A 193 6.52 3.37 3.38
C PRO A 193 6.89 4.52 4.30
N ARG A 194 6.71 4.37 5.61
CA ARG A 194 7.01 5.43 6.59
C ARG A 194 8.48 5.80 6.61
N LEU A 195 9.35 4.79 6.76
CA LEU A 195 10.79 5.01 6.81
C LEU A 195 11.36 5.34 5.44
N SER A 196 10.83 4.75 4.38
CA SER A 196 11.20 5.09 3.00
C SER A 196 10.98 6.58 2.70
N VAL A 197 9.82 7.15 3.10
CA VAL A 197 9.53 8.58 2.91
C VAL A 197 10.40 9.46 3.79
N ALA A 198 10.61 9.09 5.05
CA ALA A 198 11.46 9.84 5.96
C ALA A 198 12.93 9.85 5.49
N ALA A 199 13.46 8.68 5.10
CA ALA A 199 14.84 8.55 4.61
C ALA A 199 15.09 9.32 3.31
N LEU A 200 14.06 9.44 2.47
CA LEU A 200 14.14 10.20 1.23
C LEU A 200 14.34 11.71 1.43
N GLN A 201 14.01 12.21 2.62
CA GLN A 201 14.27 13.63 2.96
C GLN A 201 15.74 13.87 3.32
N TRP A 202 16.49 12.85 3.74
CA TRP A 202 17.88 12.99 4.16
C TRP A 202 18.80 13.53 3.05
N PRO A 203 18.74 13.04 1.79
CA PRO A 203 19.50 13.65 0.70
C PRO A 203 19.17 15.12 0.44
N VAL A 204 17.96 15.58 0.76
CA VAL A 204 17.60 17.00 0.63
C VAL A 204 18.48 17.84 1.56
N GLY A 205 18.59 17.44 2.84
CA GLY A 205 19.47 18.10 3.80
C GLY A 205 20.93 18.02 3.40
N LEU A 206 21.42 16.85 2.97
CA LEU A 206 22.78 16.64 2.53
C LEU A 206 23.18 17.57 1.35
N LEU A 207 22.40 17.51 0.26
CA LEU A 207 22.74 18.17 -0.99
C LEU A 207 22.59 19.70 -0.94
N ILE A 208 21.61 20.21 -0.15
CA ILE A 208 21.51 21.64 0.09
C ILE A 208 22.71 22.12 0.90
N ALA A 209 23.12 21.37 1.92
CA ALA A 209 24.24 21.72 2.77
C ALA A 209 25.60 21.62 2.06
N ILE A 210 25.77 20.70 1.11
CA ILE A 210 26.97 20.65 0.25
C ILE A 210 27.19 21.97 -0.50
N GLY A 211 26.12 22.63 -0.94
CA GLY A 211 26.21 23.92 -1.59
C GLY A 211 26.51 25.10 -0.67
N MET A 212 26.65 24.85 0.62
CA MET A 212 26.94 25.86 1.65
C MET A 212 28.05 25.34 2.58
N PRO A 213 29.32 25.27 2.12
CA PRO A 213 30.42 24.75 2.91
C PRO A 213 30.59 25.58 4.22
N LEU A 214 30.53 24.93 5.37
CA LEU A 214 30.61 25.57 6.68
C LEU A 214 31.58 24.79 7.57
N GLY A 215 32.36 25.51 8.38
CA GLY A 215 33.19 24.87 9.39
C GLY A 215 32.35 24.01 10.36
N PRO A 216 32.96 23.00 11.02
CA PRO A 216 32.21 22.01 11.80
C PRO A 216 31.28 22.61 12.87
N THR A 217 31.69 23.69 13.52
CA THR A 217 30.90 24.38 14.57
C THR A 217 29.63 25.02 13.96
N GLU A 218 29.78 25.73 12.86
CA GLU A 218 28.64 26.38 12.19
C GLU A 218 27.75 25.33 11.51
N ALA A 219 28.32 24.27 10.94
CA ALA A 219 27.58 23.14 10.40
C ALA A 219 26.72 22.46 11.49
N ALA A 220 27.26 22.29 12.73
CA ALA A 220 26.50 21.77 13.83
C ALA A 220 25.35 22.69 14.26
N LEU A 221 25.56 24.01 14.29
CA LEU A 221 24.51 24.98 14.57
C LEU A 221 23.38 24.90 13.53
N ARG A 222 23.73 24.88 12.24
CA ARG A 222 22.73 24.75 11.14
C ARG A 222 21.97 23.42 11.20
N ALA A 223 22.65 22.32 11.50
CA ALA A 223 22.02 21.04 11.74
C ALA A 223 21.05 21.07 12.93
N GLY A 224 21.43 21.77 14.00
CA GLY A 224 20.55 22.01 15.15
C GLY A 224 19.28 22.78 14.78
N LEU A 225 19.40 23.81 13.93
CA LEU A 225 18.25 24.57 13.42
C LEU A 225 17.34 23.71 12.54
N VAL A 226 17.92 22.87 11.66
CA VAL A 226 17.15 21.89 10.86
C VAL A 226 16.39 20.91 11.76
N LEU A 227 17.04 20.40 12.81
CA LEU A 227 16.39 19.53 13.80
C LEU A 227 15.24 20.25 14.51
N ALA A 228 15.47 21.48 14.96
CA ALA A 228 14.46 22.30 15.65
C ALA A 228 13.23 22.53 14.77
N GLY A 229 13.41 22.83 13.47
CA GLY A 229 12.32 22.96 12.51
C GLY A 229 11.55 21.65 12.31
N GLY A 230 12.25 20.54 12.20
CA GLY A 230 11.64 19.20 12.12
C GLY A 230 10.82 18.85 13.38
N LEU A 231 11.38 19.12 14.56
CA LEU A 231 10.69 18.91 15.86
C LEU A 231 9.48 19.83 15.99
N PHE A 232 9.57 21.08 15.56
CA PHE A 232 8.44 22.00 15.54
C PHE A 232 7.26 21.46 14.71
N GLN A 233 7.54 20.89 13.53
CA GLN A 233 6.51 20.18 12.76
C GLN A 233 5.92 18.99 13.53
N GLY A 234 6.75 18.25 14.25
CA GLY A 234 6.30 17.16 15.13
C GLY A 234 5.33 17.65 16.22
N VAL A 235 5.63 18.77 16.84
CA VAL A 235 4.76 19.42 17.84
C VAL A 235 3.43 19.82 17.21
N LEU A 236 3.43 20.45 16.03
CA LEU A 236 2.20 20.81 15.31
C LEU A 236 1.35 19.59 14.96
N VAL A 237 1.97 18.47 14.61
CA VAL A 237 1.25 17.19 14.39
C VAL A 237 0.64 16.70 15.71
N ALA A 238 1.39 16.69 16.81
CA ALA A 238 0.89 16.24 18.11
C ALA A 238 -0.25 17.12 18.63
N VAL A 239 -0.15 18.43 18.49
CA VAL A 239 -1.20 19.38 18.85
C VAL A 239 -2.49 19.11 18.07
N SER A 240 -2.40 18.71 16.80
CA SER A 240 -3.58 18.37 16.00
C SER A 240 -4.39 17.19 16.58
N TRP A 241 -3.79 16.32 17.40
CA TRP A 241 -4.50 15.20 18.05
C TRP A 241 -5.61 15.66 18.99
N ALA A 242 -5.39 16.81 19.68
CA ALA A 242 -6.39 17.36 20.61
C ALA A 242 -7.67 17.80 19.89
N PHE A 243 -7.55 18.21 18.61
CA PHE A 243 -8.66 18.69 17.80
C PHE A 243 -9.34 17.57 16.98
N GLN A 244 -8.63 16.47 16.73
CA GLN A 244 -9.09 15.36 15.86
C GLN A 244 -9.34 14.07 16.67
N ARG A 245 -10.03 14.17 17.81
CA ARG A 245 -10.31 13.01 18.68
C ARG A 245 -11.30 12.04 18.04
N GLY A 246 -10.80 10.96 17.47
CA GLY A 246 -11.60 9.89 16.88
C GLY A 246 -12.15 10.16 15.49
N ASP A 247 -11.92 11.33 14.90
CA ASP A 247 -12.39 11.65 13.55
C ASP A 247 -11.67 10.86 12.45
N PRO A 248 -10.35 10.62 12.50
CA PRO A 248 -9.65 9.78 11.52
C PRO A 248 -10.14 8.32 11.52
N GLU A 249 -10.38 7.77 12.72
CA GLU A 249 -10.85 6.39 12.89
C GLU A 249 -12.29 6.24 12.39
N ARG A 250 -13.14 7.26 12.66
CA ARG A 250 -14.52 7.29 12.14
C ARG A 250 -14.56 7.42 10.62
N ALA A 251 -13.75 8.31 10.06
CA ALA A 251 -13.65 8.47 8.61
C ALA A 251 -13.17 7.19 7.92
N ALA A 252 -12.19 6.51 8.50
CA ALA A 252 -11.69 5.25 7.99
C ALA A 252 -12.74 4.12 8.08
N LEU A 253 -13.53 4.09 9.14
CA LEU A 253 -14.68 3.17 9.28
C LEU A 253 -15.78 3.51 8.25
N ALA A 254 -16.15 4.78 8.11
CA ALA A 254 -17.13 5.22 7.13
C ALA A 254 -16.74 4.77 5.72
N GLU A 255 -15.48 4.95 5.36
CA GLU A 255 -14.96 4.52 4.06
C GLU A 255 -14.99 2.99 3.90
N SER A 256 -14.66 2.24 4.96
CA SER A 256 -14.76 0.78 4.95
C SER A 256 -16.19 0.30 4.68
N TYR A 257 -17.18 0.94 5.29
CA TYR A 257 -18.59 0.63 5.05
C TYR A 257 -19.07 1.12 3.66
N ARG A 258 -18.53 2.22 3.15
CA ARG A 258 -18.82 2.71 1.78
C ARG A 258 -18.31 1.73 0.73
N ILE A 259 -17.12 1.15 0.92
CA ILE A 259 -16.59 0.09 0.05
C ILE A 259 -17.56 -1.10 0.02
N LEU A 260 -18.10 -1.50 1.17
CA LEU A 260 -19.10 -2.58 1.24
C LEU A 260 -20.42 -2.20 0.58
N ALA A 261 -20.89 -0.94 0.74
CA ALA A 261 -22.09 -0.44 0.10
C ALA A 261 -21.97 -0.45 -1.43
N VAL A 262 -20.85 0.02 -1.97
CA VAL A 262 -20.54 -0.01 -3.41
C VAL A 262 -20.51 -1.45 -3.93
N TYR A 263 -19.87 -2.35 -3.19
CA TYR A 263 -19.83 -3.76 -3.54
C TYR A 263 -21.24 -4.38 -3.56
N ALA A 264 -22.05 -4.16 -2.52
CA ALA A 264 -23.42 -4.65 -2.45
C ALA A 264 -24.31 -4.03 -3.55
N SER A 265 -24.13 -2.76 -3.88
CA SER A 265 -24.84 -2.10 -4.99
C SER A 265 -24.46 -2.72 -6.34
N GLY A 266 -23.18 -3.04 -6.54
CA GLY A 266 -22.71 -3.75 -7.73
C GLY A 266 -23.34 -5.14 -7.86
N LEU A 267 -23.43 -5.89 -6.76
CA LEU A 267 -24.11 -7.19 -6.73
C LEU A 267 -25.60 -7.06 -7.08
N ALA A 268 -26.29 -6.07 -6.50
CA ALA A 268 -27.70 -5.79 -6.81
C ALA A 268 -27.91 -5.39 -8.29
N ALA A 269 -26.89 -4.84 -8.95
CA ALA A 269 -26.89 -4.50 -10.37
C ALA A 269 -26.44 -5.68 -11.26
N GLY A 270 -26.24 -6.88 -10.73
CA GLY A 270 -25.85 -8.06 -11.50
C GLY A 270 -24.33 -8.21 -11.74
N HIS A 271 -23.50 -7.44 -11.03
CA HIS A 271 -22.03 -7.55 -11.12
C HIS A 271 -21.51 -8.49 -10.03
N PHE A 272 -21.47 -9.78 -10.29
CA PHE A 272 -21.09 -10.82 -9.33
C PHE A 272 -19.59 -11.05 -9.20
N GLY A 273 -18.78 -9.97 -9.24
CA GLY A 273 -17.35 -10.06 -8.96
C GLY A 273 -17.04 -10.37 -7.49
N PRO A 274 -15.80 -10.78 -7.17
CA PRO A 274 -15.37 -10.94 -5.79
C PRO A 274 -15.24 -9.57 -5.11
N PRO A 275 -15.33 -9.53 -3.75
CA PRO A 275 -15.05 -8.31 -3.03
C PRO A 275 -13.57 -7.92 -3.15
N SER A 276 -13.26 -6.64 -3.02
CA SER A 276 -11.88 -6.15 -3.05
C SER A 276 -10.99 -6.94 -2.07
N ALA A 277 -9.78 -7.29 -2.51
CA ALA A 277 -8.77 -7.93 -1.69
C ALA A 277 -8.17 -7.01 -0.63
N MET A 278 -8.25 -5.70 -0.84
CA MET A 278 -7.63 -4.71 0.03
C MET A 278 -8.16 -4.79 1.46
N ALA A 279 -7.25 -4.57 2.41
CA ALA A 279 -7.63 -4.37 3.81
C ALA A 279 -8.49 -3.10 3.93
N PHE A 280 -9.47 -3.12 4.83
CA PHE A 280 -10.25 -1.92 5.09
C PHE A 280 -9.38 -0.77 5.62
N PRO A 281 -9.63 0.48 5.25
CA PRO A 281 -8.96 1.64 5.79
C PRO A 281 -9.01 1.69 7.32
N ALA A 282 -10.12 1.26 7.91
CA ALA A 282 -10.27 1.15 9.37
C ALA A 282 -9.28 0.17 10.01
N ALA A 283 -8.94 -0.92 9.33
CA ALA A 283 -7.95 -1.88 9.84
C ALA A 283 -6.58 -1.22 10.00
N VAL A 284 -6.21 -0.36 9.05
CA VAL A 284 -4.96 0.42 9.11
C VAL A 284 -5.04 1.52 10.17
N ALA A 285 -6.15 2.27 10.23
CA ALA A 285 -6.35 3.36 11.18
C ALA A 285 -6.30 2.89 12.63
N LEU A 286 -6.92 1.74 12.92
CA LEU A 286 -7.01 1.20 14.29
C LEU A 286 -5.73 0.48 14.75
N THR A 287 -4.72 0.26 13.88
CA THR A 287 -3.40 -0.19 14.33
C THR A 287 -2.65 0.88 15.11
N ASP A 288 -2.90 2.15 14.80
CA ASP A 288 -2.23 3.30 15.39
C ASP A 288 -3.27 4.41 15.71
N PRO A 289 -4.17 4.15 16.67
CA PRO A 289 -5.25 5.07 17.00
C PRO A 289 -4.73 6.32 17.70
N ASN A 290 -5.54 7.38 17.69
CA ASN A 290 -5.23 8.61 18.44
C ASN A 290 -5.00 8.27 19.92
N PRO A 291 -3.87 8.69 20.52
CA PRO A 291 -3.57 8.44 21.94
C PRO A 291 -4.62 8.99 22.91
N LEU A 292 -5.33 10.03 22.49
CA LEU A 292 -6.38 10.66 23.28
C LEU A 292 -7.77 10.04 23.08
N LEU A 293 -7.87 8.99 22.26
CA LEU A 293 -9.12 8.27 22.06
C LEU A 293 -9.45 7.42 23.29
N PRO A 294 -10.64 7.60 23.92
CA PRO A 294 -11.07 6.77 25.04
C PRO A 294 -11.08 5.28 24.68
N MET A 295 -10.66 4.43 25.62
CA MET A 295 -10.61 2.97 25.41
C MET A 295 -11.98 2.41 25.02
N THR A 296 -13.06 2.93 25.59
CA THR A 296 -14.43 2.52 25.25
C THR A 296 -14.75 2.79 23.79
N ALA A 297 -14.41 3.96 23.26
CA ALA A 297 -14.60 4.29 21.85
C ALA A 297 -13.75 3.39 20.94
N ARG A 298 -12.51 3.13 21.33
CA ARG A 298 -11.61 2.20 20.59
C ARG A 298 -12.22 0.79 20.49
N LEU A 299 -12.83 0.28 21.56
CA LEU A 299 -13.47 -1.03 21.56
C LEU A 299 -14.68 -1.08 20.61
N HIS A 300 -15.49 -0.04 20.58
CA HIS A 300 -16.59 0.06 19.62
C HIS A 300 -16.09 0.13 18.16
N PHE A 301 -15.01 0.84 17.90
CA PHE A 301 -14.41 0.92 16.56
C PHE A 301 -13.86 -0.44 16.10
N LEU A 302 -13.23 -1.21 17.00
CA LEU A 302 -12.76 -2.56 16.70
C LEU A 302 -13.94 -3.52 16.42
N ASP A 303 -15.03 -3.39 17.17
CA ASP A 303 -16.23 -4.17 16.92
C ASP A 303 -16.86 -3.84 15.56
N LEU A 304 -16.95 -2.55 15.21
CA LEU A 304 -17.43 -2.11 13.90
C LEU A 304 -16.55 -2.64 12.76
N LEU A 305 -15.24 -2.68 12.94
CA LEU A 305 -14.34 -3.27 11.96
C LEU A 305 -14.56 -4.78 11.82
N GLU A 306 -14.75 -5.50 12.94
CA GLU A 306 -15.02 -6.93 12.90
C GLU A 306 -16.36 -7.22 12.18
N GLN A 307 -17.40 -6.42 12.43
CA GLN A 307 -18.67 -6.56 11.72
C GLN A 307 -18.52 -6.27 10.21
N ALA A 308 -17.73 -5.28 9.82
CA ALA A 308 -17.46 -5.00 8.42
C ALA A 308 -16.80 -6.20 7.70
N GLU A 309 -15.85 -6.86 8.35
CA GLU A 309 -15.22 -8.07 7.81
C GLU A 309 -16.22 -9.24 7.70
N ARG A 310 -17.10 -9.43 8.66
CA ARG A 310 -18.16 -10.44 8.61
C ARG A 310 -19.16 -10.15 7.50
N ILE A 311 -19.60 -8.90 7.36
CA ILE A 311 -20.50 -8.46 6.29
C ILE A 311 -19.88 -8.72 4.91
N ARG A 312 -18.59 -8.48 4.74
CA ARG A 312 -17.88 -8.78 3.48
C ARG A 312 -17.98 -10.26 3.09
N VAL A 313 -17.82 -11.16 4.08
CA VAL A 313 -17.95 -12.61 3.86
C VAL A 313 -19.39 -12.99 3.51
N SER A 314 -20.39 -12.43 4.22
CA SER A 314 -21.80 -12.71 3.95
C SER A 314 -22.25 -12.19 2.58
N LEU A 315 -21.78 -11.01 2.15
CA LEU A 315 -22.03 -10.47 0.82
C LEU A 315 -21.39 -11.33 -0.27
N ALA A 316 -20.17 -11.85 -0.06
CA ALA A 316 -19.53 -12.74 -1.01
C ALA A 316 -20.30 -14.07 -1.18
N ALA A 317 -20.80 -14.63 -0.06
CA ALA A 317 -21.64 -15.83 -0.08
C ALA A 317 -23.00 -15.60 -0.79
N LEU A 318 -23.56 -14.39 -0.69
CA LEU A 318 -24.78 -14.02 -1.42
C LEU A 318 -24.48 -13.77 -2.91
N ALA A 319 -23.32 -13.20 -3.25
CA ALA A 319 -22.88 -13.00 -4.63
C ALA A 319 -22.79 -14.30 -5.41
N ASP A 320 -22.26 -15.34 -4.79
CA ASP A 320 -22.11 -16.68 -5.38
C ASP A 320 -23.48 -17.26 -5.76
N ARG A 321 -24.45 -17.08 -4.88
CA ARG A 321 -25.83 -17.54 -5.12
C ARG A 321 -26.60 -16.70 -6.15
N ALA A 322 -26.46 -15.40 -6.08
CA ALA A 322 -27.10 -14.50 -7.03
C ALA A 322 -26.55 -14.67 -8.45
N ALA A 323 -25.34 -15.17 -8.60
CA ALA A 323 -24.79 -15.56 -9.90
C ALA A 323 -25.48 -16.81 -10.49
N ASP A 324 -25.92 -17.73 -9.62
CA ASP A 324 -26.60 -18.96 -10.04
C ASP A 324 -28.12 -18.72 -10.25
N ASP A 325 -28.73 -17.81 -9.48
CA ASP A 325 -30.17 -17.44 -9.58
C ASP A 325 -30.30 -15.91 -9.45
N PRO A 326 -30.21 -15.16 -10.56
CA PRO A 326 -30.28 -13.69 -10.53
C PRO A 326 -31.71 -13.14 -10.41
N SER A 327 -32.61 -13.89 -9.75
CA SER A 327 -33.99 -13.44 -9.53
C SER A 327 -34.06 -12.19 -8.64
N GLU A 328 -35.08 -11.36 -8.85
CA GLU A 328 -35.32 -10.18 -8.02
C GLU A 328 -35.43 -10.52 -6.54
N ALA A 329 -36.01 -11.66 -6.22
CA ALA A 329 -36.13 -12.14 -4.85
C ALA A 329 -34.76 -12.44 -4.19
N ALA A 330 -33.79 -12.95 -4.96
CA ALA A 330 -32.42 -13.19 -4.49
C ALA A 330 -31.61 -11.89 -4.32
N LEU A 331 -31.87 -10.89 -5.15
CA LEU A 331 -31.15 -9.60 -5.16
C LEU A 331 -31.70 -8.59 -4.15
N ARG A 332 -32.97 -8.68 -3.75
CA ARG A 332 -33.61 -7.78 -2.78
C ARG A 332 -32.83 -7.62 -1.46
N PRO A 333 -32.40 -8.70 -0.79
CA PRO A 333 -31.62 -8.58 0.47
C PRO A 333 -30.32 -7.81 0.27
N VAL A 334 -29.67 -7.98 -0.87
CA VAL A 334 -28.39 -7.34 -1.19
C VAL A 334 -28.59 -5.85 -1.49
N ALA A 335 -29.62 -5.50 -2.26
CA ALA A 335 -29.99 -4.10 -2.55
C ALA A 335 -30.33 -3.33 -1.27
N TYR A 336 -31.02 -3.99 -0.35
CA TYR A 336 -31.34 -3.41 0.94
C TYR A 336 -30.11 -3.24 1.83
N ALA A 337 -29.23 -4.24 1.86
CA ALA A 337 -27.95 -4.14 2.58
C ALA A 337 -27.10 -3.00 2.04
N ALA A 338 -27.08 -2.78 0.71
CA ALA A 338 -26.36 -1.67 0.09
C ALA A 338 -26.79 -0.31 0.66
N ARG A 339 -28.12 -0.07 0.72
CA ARG A 339 -28.69 1.18 1.28
C ARG A 339 -28.37 1.34 2.76
N THR A 340 -28.46 0.25 3.53
CA THR A 340 -28.17 0.26 4.96
C THR A 340 -26.69 0.53 5.24
N LEU A 341 -25.79 -0.06 4.44
CA LEU A 341 -24.34 0.16 4.54
C LEU A 341 -23.94 1.58 4.19
N ASP A 342 -24.57 2.17 3.18
CA ASP A 342 -24.34 3.56 2.79
C ASP A 342 -24.80 4.51 3.90
N LEU A 343 -25.97 4.28 4.50
CA LEU A 343 -26.46 5.06 5.62
C LEU A 343 -25.59 4.91 6.87
N ILE A 344 -25.01 3.71 7.11
CA ILE A 344 -24.01 3.50 8.16
C ILE A 344 -22.76 4.33 7.89
N ALA A 345 -22.25 4.33 6.66
CA ALA A 345 -21.09 5.11 6.25
C ALA A 345 -21.33 6.61 6.46
N ASP A 346 -22.50 7.08 6.04
CA ASP A 346 -22.92 8.48 6.22
C ASP A 346 -23.10 8.85 7.71
N THR A 347 -23.63 7.96 8.51
CA THR A 347 -23.77 8.17 9.97
C THR A 347 -22.41 8.31 10.63
N LEU A 348 -21.43 7.49 10.24
CA LEU A 348 -20.07 7.56 10.76
C LEU A 348 -19.35 8.84 10.32
N SER A 349 -19.57 9.32 9.10
CA SER A 349 -18.94 10.53 8.55
C SER A 349 -19.59 11.84 9.03
N SER A 350 -20.83 11.78 9.51
CA SER A 350 -21.63 12.96 9.90
C SER A 350 -21.14 13.61 11.19
N GLY A 351 -21.39 14.92 11.31
CA GLY A 351 -21.21 15.68 12.55
C GLY A 351 -22.13 15.19 13.69
N ARG A 352 -21.81 15.55 14.94
CA ARG A 352 -22.54 15.07 16.12
C ARG A 352 -24.04 15.39 16.06
N ALA A 353 -24.43 16.54 15.52
CA ALA A 353 -25.83 16.97 15.45
C ALA A 353 -26.66 16.14 14.46
N GLU A 354 -26.09 15.79 13.32
CA GLU A 354 -26.77 15.03 12.26
C GLU A 354 -26.86 13.52 12.58
N ARG A 355 -25.89 12.99 13.34
CA ARG A 355 -25.81 11.56 13.66
C ARG A 355 -27.07 11.05 14.36
N ALA A 356 -27.63 11.83 15.29
CA ALA A 356 -28.84 11.44 16.01
C ALA A 356 -30.06 11.27 15.10
N GLY A 357 -30.16 12.07 14.05
CA GLY A 357 -31.20 11.93 12.99
C GLY A 357 -30.99 10.67 12.16
N ARG A 358 -29.78 10.48 11.65
CA ARG A 358 -29.41 9.32 10.81
C ARG A 358 -29.45 8.00 11.58
N SER A 359 -29.11 8.00 12.86
CA SER A 359 -29.27 6.80 13.72
C SER A 359 -30.73 6.42 13.92
N ARG A 360 -31.66 7.38 13.94
CA ARG A 360 -33.11 7.10 13.96
C ARG A 360 -33.56 6.49 12.64
N GLU A 361 -33.20 7.09 11.52
CA GLU A 361 -33.50 6.57 10.17
C GLU A 361 -32.97 5.13 10.01
N LEU A 362 -31.74 4.87 10.48
CA LEU A 362 -31.14 3.55 10.45
C LEU A 362 -31.94 2.52 11.30
N ASN A 363 -32.46 2.93 12.47
CA ASN A 363 -33.28 2.09 13.32
C ASN A 363 -34.68 1.85 12.74
N GLU A 364 -35.23 2.76 11.98
CA GLU A 364 -36.51 2.61 11.27
C GLU A 364 -36.43 1.65 10.08
N LEU A 365 -35.27 1.62 9.42
CA LEU A 365 -35.01 0.69 8.32
C LEU A 365 -34.86 -0.77 8.78
N LEU A 366 -34.31 -1.03 9.96
CA LEU A 366 -33.97 -2.38 10.44
C LEU A 366 -35.13 -3.36 10.60
N PRO A 367 -36.36 -2.98 11.04
CA PRO A 367 -37.50 -3.89 11.16
C PRO A 367 -37.98 -4.45 9.83
N SER A 368 -37.79 -3.72 8.73
CA SER A 368 -38.18 -4.17 7.40
C SER A 368 -37.29 -5.27 6.80
N LEU A 369 -36.27 -5.69 7.53
CA LEU A 369 -35.30 -6.75 7.20
C LEU A 369 -35.77 -8.15 7.56
N ALA A 370 -37.04 -8.46 7.45
CA ALA A 370 -37.54 -9.82 7.62
C ALA A 370 -37.35 -10.62 6.32
N VAL A 371 -36.67 -11.75 6.42
CA VAL A 371 -36.54 -12.71 5.30
C VAL A 371 -37.76 -13.64 5.34
N ALA A 372 -38.44 -13.77 4.19
CA ALA A 372 -39.56 -14.72 4.13
C ALA A 372 -39.07 -16.17 4.38
N PRO A 373 -39.75 -16.93 5.22
CA PRO A 373 -39.39 -18.32 5.50
C PRO A 373 -39.36 -19.15 4.22
N GLY A 374 -38.38 -20.05 4.08
CA GLY A 374 -38.29 -20.98 2.94
C GLY A 374 -37.60 -20.42 1.67
N THR A 375 -37.15 -19.14 1.64
CA THR A 375 -36.40 -18.61 0.53
C THR A 375 -35.00 -19.21 0.45
N ARG A 376 -34.58 -19.62 -0.77
CA ARG A 376 -33.21 -20.04 -1.04
C ARG A 376 -32.27 -18.88 -0.64
N GLY A 377 -31.33 -19.10 0.26
CA GLY A 377 -30.44 -18.04 0.77
C GLY A 377 -30.84 -17.45 2.11
N GLN A 378 -31.93 -17.89 2.75
CA GLN A 378 -32.44 -17.39 4.02
C GLN A 378 -31.36 -17.24 5.09
N LEU A 379 -30.55 -18.29 5.34
CA LEU A 379 -29.50 -18.27 6.35
C LEU A 379 -28.41 -17.21 6.12
N ALA A 380 -27.98 -17.01 4.87
CA ALA A 380 -26.97 -15.98 4.56
C ALA A 380 -27.56 -14.58 4.67
N SER A 381 -28.81 -14.39 4.26
CA SER A 381 -29.52 -13.13 4.43
C SER A 381 -29.79 -12.82 5.89
N GLU A 382 -30.21 -13.81 6.69
CA GLU A 382 -30.38 -13.69 8.15
C GLU A 382 -29.06 -13.35 8.84
N ALA A 383 -27.95 -14.00 8.45
CA ALA A 383 -26.61 -13.69 8.96
C ALA A 383 -26.22 -12.24 8.65
N LEU A 384 -26.40 -11.80 7.39
CA LEU A 384 -26.13 -10.43 6.97
C LEU A 384 -26.95 -9.42 7.76
N PHE A 385 -28.25 -9.67 7.91
CA PHE A 385 -29.14 -8.78 8.68
C PHE A 385 -28.85 -8.79 10.17
N GLY A 386 -28.46 -9.94 10.72
CA GLY A 386 -27.96 -10.04 12.09
C GLY A 386 -26.72 -9.18 12.33
N GLN A 387 -25.80 -9.16 11.36
CA GLN A 387 -24.60 -8.34 11.39
C GLN A 387 -24.92 -6.85 11.27
N LEU A 388 -25.81 -6.44 10.34
CA LEU A 388 -26.26 -5.07 10.22
C LEU A 388 -26.91 -4.55 11.51
N ARG A 389 -27.75 -5.36 12.17
CA ARG A 389 -28.31 -5.05 13.50
C ARG A 389 -27.24 -4.94 14.58
N ALA A 390 -26.16 -5.72 14.50
CA ALA A 390 -25.03 -5.61 15.42
C ALA A 390 -24.28 -4.29 15.25
N VAL A 391 -24.05 -3.86 14.00
CA VAL A 391 -23.45 -2.57 13.66
C VAL A 391 -24.24 -1.41 14.26
N THR A 392 -25.57 -1.38 14.08
CA THR A 392 -26.41 -0.30 14.60
C THR A 392 -26.39 -0.21 16.12
N ARG A 393 -26.38 -1.37 16.81
CA ARG A 393 -26.22 -1.42 18.27
C ARG A 393 -24.86 -0.87 18.71
N SER A 394 -23.80 -1.16 17.97
CA SER A 394 -22.45 -0.65 18.27
C SER A 394 -22.34 0.85 18.02
N LEU A 395 -22.99 1.38 16.97
CA LEU A 395 -23.10 2.82 16.72
C LEU A 395 -23.85 3.54 17.83
N ALA A 396 -25.00 3.01 18.26
CA ALA A 396 -25.78 3.56 19.38
C ALA A 396 -24.97 3.55 20.68
N GLY A 397 -24.18 2.51 20.92
CA GLY A 397 -23.28 2.42 22.08
C GLY A 397 -22.16 3.45 22.05
N LEU A 398 -21.62 3.74 20.87
CA LEU A 398 -20.58 4.74 20.66
C LEU A 398 -21.10 6.17 20.96
N ASP A 399 -22.32 6.49 20.52
CA ASP A 399 -22.93 7.81 20.73
C ASP A 399 -23.40 8.01 22.17
N ALA A 400 -23.87 6.94 22.83
CA ALA A 400 -24.32 6.98 24.22
C ALA A 400 -23.18 7.00 25.26
N GLY A 401 -21.93 6.81 24.86
CA GLY A 401 -20.78 6.69 25.78
C GLY A 401 -20.88 5.53 26.77
N ARG A 402 -21.76 4.53 26.51
CA ARG A 402 -22.03 3.42 27.43
C ARG A 402 -20.81 2.51 27.55
N ARG A 403 -20.52 2.09 28.80
CA ARG A 403 -19.54 1.02 29.06
C ARG A 403 -20.10 -0.29 28.52
N ARG A 404 -19.39 -0.88 27.59
CA ARG A 404 -19.72 -2.21 27.06
C ARG A 404 -19.19 -3.29 28.00
N THR A 405 -19.95 -4.38 28.21
CA THR A 405 -19.40 -5.63 28.73
C THR A 405 -18.30 -6.12 27.81
N PRO A 406 -17.14 -6.50 28.34
CA PRO A 406 -16.01 -6.89 27.49
C PRO A 406 -16.35 -8.13 26.67
N VAL A 407 -16.52 -7.96 25.37
CA VAL A 407 -16.44 -9.08 24.44
C VAL A 407 -14.99 -9.58 24.49
N SER A 408 -14.83 -10.89 24.54
CA SER A 408 -13.51 -11.52 24.70
C SER A 408 -12.49 -10.97 23.69
N HIS A 409 -11.60 -10.12 24.19
CA HIS A 409 -10.55 -9.47 23.38
C HIS A 409 -9.57 -10.45 22.71
N LYS A 410 -9.56 -11.72 23.13
CA LYS A 410 -8.71 -12.74 22.48
C LYS A 410 -9.04 -12.98 21.01
N ALA A 411 -10.30 -12.71 20.60
CA ALA A 411 -10.72 -12.89 19.20
C ALA A 411 -10.37 -11.71 18.27
N ILE A 412 -10.17 -10.50 18.82
CA ILE A 412 -9.93 -9.27 18.05
C ILE A 412 -8.44 -8.98 17.87
N SER A 413 -7.59 -9.46 18.80
CA SER A 413 -6.13 -9.26 18.77
C SER A 413 -5.44 -9.64 17.46
N PRO A 414 -5.82 -10.71 16.73
CA PRO A 414 -5.17 -11.05 15.46
C PRO A 414 -5.60 -10.21 14.27
N MET A 415 -6.73 -9.47 14.35
CA MET A 415 -7.21 -8.64 13.24
C MET A 415 -6.51 -7.28 13.17
N VAL A 416 -6.07 -6.79 14.32
CA VAL A 416 -5.28 -5.56 14.41
C VAL A 416 -3.86 -5.98 14.75
N PRO A 417 -2.88 -5.82 13.84
CA PRO A 417 -1.49 -6.07 14.16
C PRO A 417 -1.13 -5.28 15.43
N ALA A 418 -0.52 -5.92 16.40
CA ALA A 418 -0.14 -5.25 17.63
C ALA A 418 0.81 -4.08 17.28
N ALA A 419 0.34 -2.86 17.47
CA ALA A 419 1.18 -1.68 17.33
C ALA A 419 2.31 -1.80 18.36
N GLY A 420 3.53 -2.12 17.92
CA GLY A 420 4.69 -2.22 18.79
C GLY A 420 5.50 -3.52 18.71
N GLN A 421 5.07 -4.52 17.92
CA GLN A 421 5.93 -5.69 17.66
C GLN A 421 6.99 -5.45 16.55
N ASP A 422 7.02 -4.25 15.99
CA ASP A 422 8.07 -3.80 15.07
C ASP A 422 9.33 -3.42 15.88
N GLY A 423 9.85 -4.36 16.66
CA GLY A 423 11.08 -4.15 17.39
C GLY A 423 12.28 -3.97 16.44
N ILE A 424 13.31 -3.25 16.90
CA ILE A 424 14.60 -3.03 16.21
C ILE A 424 15.15 -4.35 15.63
N GLY A 425 14.92 -5.49 16.30
CA GLY A 425 15.34 -6.80 15.84
C GLY A 425 14.70 -7.25 14.52
N TRP A 426 13.42 -6.95 14.29
CA TRP A 426 12.74 -7.27 13.03
C TRP A 426 13.21 -6.39 11.89
N SER A 427 13.44 -5.11 12.16
CA SER A 427 14.01 -4.19 11.16
C SER A 427 15.42 -4.61 10.75
N ALA A 428 16.24 -5.09 11.70
CA ALA A 428 17.59 -5.60 11.43
C ALA A 428 17.56 -6.91 10.61
N LEU A 429 16.65 -7.84 10.91
CA LEU A 429 16.46 -9.06 10.12
C LEU A 429 15.99 -8.75 8.71
N THR A 430 15.02 -7.81 8.55
CA THR A 430 14.53 -7.37 7.24
C THR A 430 15.64 -6.71 6.43
N LEU A 431 16.44 -5.83 7.05
CA LEU A 431 17.61 -5.23 6.40
C LEU A 431 18.61 -6.31 5.95
N ARG A 432 18.96 -7.23 6.85
CA ARG A 432 19.91 -8.31 6.54
C ARG A 432 19.44 -9.19 5.38
N ALA A 433 18.14 -9.50 5.32
CA ALA A 433 17.56 -10.27 4.24
C ALA A 433 17.58 -9.50 2.89
N ASN A 434 17.57 -8.17 2.90
CA ASN A 434 17.56 -7.32 1.71
C ASN A 434 18.94 -6.73 1.35
N LEU A 435 20.00 -7.02 2.12
CA LEU A 435 21.37 -6.68 1.76
C LEU A 435 21.88 -7.46 0.53
N ALA A 436 21.26 -8.59 0.22
CA ALA A 436 21.64 -9.40 -0.91
C ALA A 436 21.32 -8.69 -2.25
N LEU A 437 22.29 -8.66 -3.16
CA LEU A 437 22.13 -8.11 -4.52
C LEU A 437 21.11 -8.88 -5.38
N SER A 438 20.71 -10.07 -4.95
CA SER A 438 19.67 -10.87 -5.60
C SER A 438 18.27 -10.28 -5.45
N GLY A 439 18.01 -9.50 -4.39
CA GLY A 439 16.72 -8.87 -4.13
C GLY A 439 16.48 -7.59 -4.93
N GLU A 440 15.21 -7.26 -5.21
CA GLU A 440 14.82 -6.02 -5.90
C GLU A 440 15.31 -4.78 -5.14
N THR A 441 15.14 -4.76 -3.82
CA THR A 441 15.55 -3.64 -2.97
C THR A 441 17.06 -3.45 -2.95
N GLY A 442 17.83 -4.56 -2.84
CA GLY A 442 19.30 -4.50 -2.87
C GLY A 442 19.81 -3.95 -4.20
N ARG A 443 19.28 -4.42 -5.33
CA ARG A 443 19.61 -3.90 -6.67
C ARG A 443 19.26 -2.43 -6.81
N HIS A 444 18.09 -2.00 -6.31
CA HIS A 444 17.70 -0.59 -6.33
C HIS A 444 18.66 0.26 -5.49
N ALA A 445 19.02 -0.19 -4.29
CA ALA A 445 19.92 0.52 -3.39
C ALA A 445 21.30 0.73 -4.02
N VAL A 446 21.88 -0.31 -4.61
CA VAL A 446 23.18 -0.22 -5.30
C VAL A 446 23.07 0.68 -6.55
N ARG A 447 22.02 0.52 -7.36
CA ARG A 447 21.80 1.38 -8.52
C ARG A 447 21.71 2.86 -8.12
N LEU A 448 20.93 3.17 -7.06
CA LEU A 448 20.79 4.54 -6.57
C LEU A 448 22.13 5.09 -6.07
N ALA A 449 22.88 4.29 -5.31
CA ALA A 449 24.20 4.65 -4.79
C ALA A 449 25.21 4.97 -5.92
N VAL A 450 25.33 4.06 -6.88
CA VAL A 450 26.26 4.20 -8.00
C VAL A 450 25.89 5.41 -8.87
N VAL A 451 24.61 5.54 -9.22
CA VAL A 451 24.17 6.63 -10.13
C VAL A 451 24.28 7.99 -9.44
N ALA A 452 23.93 8.10 -8.17
CA ALA A 452 24.08 9.34 -7.42
C ALA A 452 25.57 9.71 -7.23
N GLY A 453 26.42 8.72 -6.93
CA GLY A 453 27.87 8.94 -6.81
C GLY A 453 28.53 9.36 -8.12
N LEU A 454 28.16 8.72 -9.23
CA LEU A 454 28.67 9.12 -10.57
C LEU A 454 28.20 10.52 -10.97
N ALA A 455 26.94 10.86 -10.64
CA ALA A 455 26.42 12.20 -10.89
C ALA A 455 27.14 13.26 -10.05
N GLU A 456 27.42 12.97 -8.77
CA GLU A 456 28.21 13.87 -7.92
C GLU A 456 29.63 14.03 -8.44
N ALA A 457 30.30 12.95 -8.86
CA ALA A 457 31.61 13.00 -9.47
C ALA A 457 31.59 13.83 -10.77
N MET A 458 30.57 13.69 -11.61
CA MET A 458 30.37 14.49 -12.82
C MET A 458 30.21 15.99 -12.46
N VAL A 459 29.37 16.31 -11.46
CA VAL A 459 29.16 17.69 -11.02
C VAL A 459 30.46 18.32 -10.55
N GLN A 460 31.28 17.60 -9.77
CA GLN A 460 32.58 18.09 -9.31
C GLN A 460 33.57 18.26 -10.46
N ALA A 461 33.63 17.31 -11.39
CA ALA A 461 34.55 17.36 -12.53
C ALA A 461 34.21 18.46 -13.53
N THR A 462 32.94 18.78 -13.72
CA THR A 462 32.46 19.81 -14.66
C THR A 462 32.35 21.20 -14.06
N GLY A 463 32.36 21.31 -12.70
CA GLY A 463 32.11 22.58 -12.02
C GLY A 463 30.71 23.14 -12.29
N LEU A 464 29.74 22.28 -12.52
CA LEU A 464 28.37 22.67 -12.89
C LEU A 464 27.74 23.54 -11.78
N PHE A 465 27.36 24.77 -12.17
CA PHE A 465 26.71 25.71 -11.23
C PHE A 465 25.41 25.08 -10.66
N GLU A 466 25.28 25.06 -9.35
CA GLU A 466 24.13 24.45 -8.64
C GLU A 466 23.92 22.94 -8.94
N GLY A 467 24.90 22.22 -9.49
CA GLY A 467 24.79 20.82 -9.93
C GLY A 467 24.26 19.83 -8.89
N ARG A 468 24.20 20.24 -7.61
CA ARG A 468 23.51 19.49 -6.54
C ARG A 468 22.07 19.13 -6.86
N TRP A 469 21.40 19.90 -7.73
CA TRP A 469 20.02 19.62 -8.15
C TRP A 469 19.93 18.45 -9.14
N VAL A 470 20.99 18.17 -9.88
CA VAL A 470 21.11 16.93 -10.69
C VAL A 470 21.03 15.72 -9.79
N VAL A 471 21.89 15.70 -8.76
CA VAL A 471 21.96 14.57 -7.82
C VAL A 471 20.67 14.42 -7.02
N LEU A 472 20.09 15.53 -6.54
CA LEU A 472 18.82 15.51 -5.85
C LEU A 472 17.68 14.97 -6.73
N THR A 473 17.66 15.35 -8.01
CA THR A 473 16.64 14.85 -8.94
C THR A 473 16.75 13.33 -9.11
N ILE A 474 17.96 12.78 -9.17
CA ILE A 474 18.17 11.33 -9.22
C ILE A 474 17.55 10.64 -8.00
N PHE A 475 17.81 11.13 -6.77
CA PHE A 475 17.19 10.59 -5.55
C PHE A 475 15.66 10.65 -5.60
N LEU A 476 15.10 11.72 -6.13
CA LEU A 476 13.65 11.93 -6.16
C LEU A 476 12.95 11.12 -7.26
N VAL A 477 13.61 10.88 -8.38
CA VAL A 477 13.01 10.31 -9.59
C VAL A 477 13.30 8.82 -9.75
N LEU A 478 14.53 8.37 -9.46
CA LEU A 478 14.92 6.98 -9.64
C LEU A 478 14.19 6.07 -8.62
N LYS A 479 13.34 5.20 -9.13
CA LYS A 479 12.48 4.29 -8.36
C LYS A 479 12.86 2.83 -8.58
N PRO A 480 12.39 1.92 -7.71
CA PRO A 480 12.55 0.49 -7.98
C PRO A 480 11.95 0.07 -9.33
N ASP A 481 10.79 0.59 -9.71
CA ASP A 481 10.05 0.23 -10.91
C ASP A 481 10.19 1.23 -12.06
N TYR A 482 10.00 0.74 -13.29
CA TYR A 482 10.17 1.52 -14.53
C TYR A 482 9.12 2.61 -14.68
N THR A 483 7.87 2.25 -14.55
CA THR A 483 6.74 3.15 -14.79
C THR A 483 6.78 4.36 -13.90
N SER A 484 7.01 4.15 -12.59
CA SER A 484 7.15 5.24 -11.64
C SER A 484 8.35 6.12 -11.95
N THR A 485 9.48 5.55 -12.38
CA THR A 485 10.67 6.33 -12.73
C THR A 485 10.38 7.25 -13.92
N VAL A 486 9.81 6.73 -15.01
CA VAL A 486 9.47 7.52 -16.20
C VAL A 486 8.45 8.61 -15.89
N TYR A 487 7.35 8.23 -15.23
CA TYR A 487 6.27 9.16 -14.93
C TYR A 487 6.74 10.30 -14.01
N ARG A 488 7.53 9.98 -12.98
CA ARG A 488 8.12 10.96 -12.07
C ARG A 488 9.12 11.88 -12.74
N SER A 489 9.93 11.37 -13.68
CA SER A 489 10.86 12.18 -14.45
C SER A 489 10.10 13.27 -15.20
N ILE A 490 9.05 12.91 -15.92
CA ILE A 490 8.25 13.84 -16.72
C ILE A 490 7.53 14.86 -15.85
N GLN A 491 6.85 14.40 -14.81
CA GLN A 491 6.12 15.30 -13.89
C GLN A 491 7.07 16.23 -13.13
N ARG A 492 8.23 15.74 -12.72
CA ARG A 492 9.24 16.56 -12.03
C ARG A 492 9.83 17.61 -12.95
N ALA A 493 10.25 17.23 -14.17
CA ALA A 493 10.80 18.17 -15.13
C ALA A 493 9.77 19.23 -15.55
N GLY A 494 8.54 18.82 -15.88
CA GLY A 494 7.45 19.72 -16.24
C GLY A 494 7.06 20.65 -15.08
N GLY A 495 6.93 20.11 -13.86
CA GLY A 495 6.60 20.91 -12.68
C GLY A 495 7.73 21.88 -12.31
N THR A 496 9.00 21.48 -12.46
CA THR A 496 10.14 22.38 -12.25
C THR A 496 10.17 23.48 -13.30
N ALA A 497 9.89 23.19 -14.57
CA ALA A 497 9.86 24.21 -15.62
C ALA A 497 8.79 25.28 -15.35
N VAL A 498 7.56 24.86 -15.03
CA VAL A 498 6.47 25.78 -14.68
C VAL A 498 6.80 26.54 -13.40
N GLY A 499 7.26 25.83 -12.36
CA GLY A 499 7.55 26.43 -11.06
C GLY A 499 8.75 27.37 -11.06
N ALA A 500 9.78 27.12 -11.87
CA ALA A 500 10.93 28.00 -12.02
C ALA A 500 10.52 29.35 -12.67
N GLY A 501 9.72 29.30 -13.74
CA GLY A 501 9.19 30.50 -14.36
C GLY A 501 8.27 31.31 -13.45
N LEU A 502 7.33 30.65 -12.80
CA LEU A 502 6.42 31.31 -11.83
C LEU A 502 7.17 31.84 -10.61
N GLY A 503 8.19 31.13 -10.13
CA GLY A 503 9.01 31.54 -8.99
C GLY A 503 9.85 32.78 -9.28
N ALA A 504 10.52 32.82 -10.46
CA ALA A 504 11.25 33.98 -10.91
C ALA A 504 10.34 35.20 -11.12
N ALA A 505 9.17 35.00 -11.73
CA ALA A 505 8.18 36.07 -11.90
C ALA A 505 7.65 36.59 -10.53
N ALA A 506 7.35 35.70 -9.59
CA ALA A 506 6.91 36.08 -8.26
C ALA A 506 7.98 36.85 -7.48
N ALA A 507 9.24 36.40 -7.56
CA ALA A 507 10.38 37.11 -6.96
C ALA A 507 10.54 38.50 -7.56
N TRP A 508 10.49 38.62 -8.89
CA TRP A 508 10.59 39.92 -9.57
C TRP A 508 9.47 40.90 -9.18
N LEU A 509 8.22 40.40 -9.10
CA LEU A 509 7.05 41.21 -8.72
C LEU A 509 7.09 41.65 -7.25
N ALA A 510 7.64 40.81 -6.35
CA ALA A 510 7.70 41.10 -4.92
C ALA A 510 8.94 41.90 -4.51
N HIS A 511 9.97 41.94 -5.32
CA HIS A 511 11.21 42.65 -5.02
C HIS A 511 11.04 44.19 -5.12
N PRO A 512 11.62 45.01 -4.20
CA PRO A 512 12.54 44.66 -3.11
C PRO A 512 11.86 44.38 -1.74
N ASN A 513 10.57 44.08 -1.71
CA ASN A 513 9.80 43.91 -0.49
C ASN A 513 9.99 42.51 0.12
N SER A 514 10.82 42.38 1.13
CA SER A 514 11.06 41.12 1.86
C SER A 514 9.77 40.51 2.45
N VAL A 515 8.82 41.32 2.87
CA VAL A 515 7.52 40.83 3.38
C VAL A 515 6.72 40.20 2.24
N GLY A 516 6.73 40.82 1.07
CA GLY A 516 6.10 40.27 -0.15
C GLY A 516 6.67 38.91 -0.54
N LEU A 517 7.99 38.75 -0.50
CA LEU A 517 8.67 37.48 -0.77
C LEU A 517 8.30 36.40 0.26
N ILE A 518 8.25 36.73 1.54
CA ILE A 518 7.84 35.79 2.60
C ILE A 518 6.38 35.37 2.41
N VAL A 519 5.47 36.28 2.10
CA VAL A 519 4.06 35.98 1.82
C VAL A 519 3.93 35.08 0.58
N ALA A 520 4.63 35.40 -0.51
CA ALA A 520 4.63 34.60 -1.72
C ALA A 520 5.15 33.17 -1.45
N ALA A 521 6.23 33.03 -0.68
CA ALA A 521 6.76 31.75 -0.22
C ALA A 521 5.71 30.97 0.57
N GLY A 522 4.99 31.65 1.49
CA GLY A 522 3.93 31.04 2.29
C GLY A 522 2.77 30.51 1.43
N ILE A 523 2.31 31.29 0.46
CA ILE A 523 1.27 30.88 -0.48
C ILE A 523 1.75 29.66 -1.31
N ALA A 524 2.98 29.70 -1.78
CA ALA A 524 3.55 28.60 -2.58
C ALA A 524 3.63 27.30 -1.76
N VAL A 525 4.10 27.36 -0.50
CA VAL A 525 4.13 26.19 0.40
C VAL A 525 2.73 25.68 0.68
N ALA A 526 1.80 26.57 1.02
CA ALA A 526 0.42 26.17 1.30
C ALA A 526 -0.24 25.50 0.08
N ALA A 527 -0.06 26.06 -1.11
CA ALA A 527 -0.56 25.49 -2.35
C ALA A 527 0.10 24.14 -2.67
N ALA A 528 1.41 24.01 -2.51
CA ALA A 528 2.12 22.75 -2.71
C ALA A 528 1.54 21.64 -1.84
N TYR A 529 1.31 21.90 -0.56
CA TYR A 529 0.76 20.88 0.35
C TYR A 529 -0.74 20.64 0.19
N ALA A 530 -1.53 21.66 -0.16
CA ALA A 530 -2.97 21.51 -0.42
C ALA A 530 -3.23 20.64 -1.65
N LEU A 531 -2.38 20.78 -2.67
CA LEU A 531 -2.55 20.15 -3.99
C LEU A 531 -1.67 18.91 -4.17
N PHE A 532 -1.00 18.47 -3.11
CA PHE A 532 -0.10 17.32 -3.13
C PHE A 532 -0.79 16.04 -3.59
N ASP A 533 -1.96 15.72 -3.04
CA ASP A 533 -2.74 14.53 -3.36
C ASP A 533 -3.50 14.69 -4.68
N VAL A 534 -3.65 15.92 -5.20
CA VAL A 534 -4.34 16.21 -6.45
C VAL A 534 -3.51 15.81 -7.66
N ASN A 535 -2.27 16.30 -7.75
CA ASN A 535 -1.36 15.96 -8.85
C ASN A 535 0.09 16.34 -8.53
N TYR A 536 1.02 15.42 -8.76
CA TYR A 536 2.44 15.65 -8.45
C TYR A 536 3.11 16.74 -9.30
N LEU A 537 2.66 16.95 -10.55
CA LEU A 537 3.18 18.02 -11.38
C LEU A 537 2.87 19.39 -10.74
N ILE A 538 1.62 19.61 -10.34
CA ILE A 538 1.18 20.86 -9.65
C ILE A 538 1.98 21.04 -8.34
N TYR A 539 2.05 20.00 -7.53
CA TYR A 539 2.87 20.00 -6.32
C TYR A 539 4.31 20.40 -6.60
N SER A 540 4.95 19.77 -7.60
CA SER A 540 6.34 20.06 -7.99
C SER A 540 6.51 21.51 -8.47
N SER A 541 5.51 22.08 -9.15
CA SER A 541 5.50 23.47 -9.57
C SER A 541 5.56 24.41 -8.37
N PHE A 542 4.60 24.31 -7.44
CA PHE A 542 4.56 25.19 -6.27
C PHE A 542 5.73 24.98 -5.32
N LEU A 543 6.23 23.74 -5.17
CA LEU A 543 7.45 23.51 -4.41
C LEU A 543 8.65 24.19 -5.04
N THR A 544 8.75 24.20 -6.37
CA THR A 544 9.84 24.89 -7.07
C THR A 544 9.71 26.40 -6.94
N VAL A 545 8.48 26.96 -7.02
CA VAL A 545 8.22 28.38 -6.72
C VAL A 545 8.76 28.74 -5.33
N PHE A 546 8.39 27.95 -4.31
CA PHE A 546 8.86 28.17 -2.95
C PHE A 546 10.39 28.16 -2.84
N ILE A 547 11.05 27.17 -3.47
CA ILE A 547 12.51 27.05 -3.39
C ILE A 547 13.22 28.22 -4.11
N VAL A 548 12.72 28.64 -5.28
CA VAL A 548 13.29 29.79 -5.99
C VAL A 548 13.19 31.06 -5.12
N ILE A 549 12.03 31.33 -4.56
CA ILE A 549 11.83 32.48 -3.67
C ILE A 549 12.70 32.37 -2.40
N LEU A 550 12.80 31.18 -1.80
CA LEU A 550 13.63 30.97 -0.60
C LEU A 550 15.13 31.23 -0.89
N LEU A 551 15.62 30.80 -2.04
CA LEU A 551 17.01 31.05 -2.45
C LEU A 551 17.26 32.53 -2.78
N ASP A 552 16.28 33.20 -3.38
CA ASP A 552 16.32 34.65 -3.60
C ASP A 552 16.37 35.44 -2.27
N ILE A 553 15.58 35.05 -1.29
CA ILE A 553 15.65 35.58 0.09
C ILE A 553 17.04 35.37 0.72
N LEU A 554 17.73 34.28 0.37
CA LEU A 554 19.09 33.99 0.85
C LEU A 554 20.19 34.67 0.02
N GLY A 555 19.84 35.51 -0.96
CA GLY A 555 20.76 36.31 -1.76
C GLY A 555 21.24 35.65 -3.07
N LEU A 556 20.60 34.56 -3.48
CA LEU A 556 20.86 33.94 -4.78
C LEU A 556 19.81 34.44 -5.79
N PRO A 557 20.20 35.13 -6.88
CA PRO A 557 19.26 35.73 -7.84
C PRO A 557 18.26 34.68 -8.38
N ALA A 558 16.98 35.04 -8.40
CA ALA A 558 15.90 34.12 -8.77
C ALA A 558 15.98 33.64 -10.23
N ASP A 559 16.45 34.45 -11.15
CA ASP A 559 16.59 34.14 -12.56
C ASP A 559 17.65 33.06 -12.80
N THR A 560 18.86 33.25 -12.27
CA THR A 560 19.95 32.27 -12.37
C THR A 560 19.60 30.96 -11.67
N THR A 561 18.97 31.04 -10.50
CA THR A 561 18.47 29.89 -9.76
C THR A 561 17.39 29.14 -10.57
N ALA A 562 16.46 29.85 -11.19
CA ALA A 562 15.41 29.23 -12.00
C ALA A 562 15.96 28.45 -13.20
N VAL A 563 16.93 29.04 -13.92
CA VAL A 563 17.59 28.39 -15.06
C VAL A 563 18.39 27.17 -14.62
N ALA A 564 19.20 27.30 -13.57
CA ALA A 564 19.96 26.17 -13.01
C ALA A 564 19.04 25.02 -12.58
N ARG A 565 17.94 25.32 -11.89
CA ARG A 565 16.95 24.32 -11.48
C ARG A 565 16.33 23.57 -12.66
N LEU A 566 16.01 24.27 -13.76
CA LEU A 566 15.44 23.66 -14.95
C LEU A 566 16.44 22.73 -15.63
N THR A 567 17.65 23.21 -15.89
CA THR A 567 18.70 22.45 -16.57
C THR A 567 19.12 21.23 -15.75
N ASP A 568 19.38 21.39 -14.47
CA ASP A 568 19.83 20.33 -13.58
C ASP A 568 18.76 19.27 -13.35
N THR A 569 17.48 19.68 -13.24
CA THR A 569 16.38 18.72 -13.15
C THR A 569 16.25 17.92 -14.44
N ALA A 570 16.41 18.54 -15.61
CA ALA A 570 16.36 17.84 -16.89
C ALA A 570 17.52 16.83 -17.02
N VAL A 571 18.75 17.27 -16.70
CA VAL A 571 19.95 16.40 -16.71
C VAL A 571 19.78 15.24 -15.74
N GLY A 572 19.37 15.50 -14.49
CA GLY A 572 19.15 14.46 -13.49
C GLY A 572 18.08 13.47 -13.89
N ALA A 573 16.97 13.92 -14.50
CA ALA A 573 15.93 13.05 -15.02
C ALA A 573 16.43 12.15 -16.17
N VAL A 574 17.22 12.71 -17.09
CA VAL A 574 17.83 11.94 -18.19
C VAL A 574 18.80 10.88 -17.65
N ILE A 575 19.68 11.24 -16.70
CA ILE A 575 20.60 10.30 -16.06
C ILE A 575 19.82 9.18 -15.37
N ALA A 576 18.75 9.49 -14.63
CA ALA A 576 17.92 8.49 -13.96
C ALA A 576 17.24 7.52 -14.95
N LEU A 577 16.76 8.01 -16.09
CA LEU A 577 16.19 7.19 -17.16
C LEU A 577 17.23 6.29 -17.83
N ILE A 578 18.41 6.82 -18.14
CA ILE A 578 19.52 6.04 -18.69
C ILE A 578 19.93 4.95 -17.70
N ALA A 579 20.13 5.31 -16.44
CA ALA A 579 20.52 4.36 -15.38
C ALA A 579 19.51 3.23 -15.21
N TYR A 580 18.22 3.55 -15.26
CA TYR A 580 17.18 2.52 -15.23
C TYR A 580 17.23 1.63 -16.47
N SER A 581 17.46 2.21 -17.65
CA SER A 581 17.52 1.46 -18.92
C SER A 581 18.74 0.53 -19.01
N VAL A 582 19.85 0.91 -18.38
CA VAL A 582 21.08 0.10 -18.33
C VAL A 582 20.97 -1.03 -17.29
N TRP A 583 20.35 -0.76 -16.17
CA TRP A 583 20.19 -1.74 -15.08
C TRP A 583 18.74 -1.82 -14.58
N PRO A 584 17.84 -2.38 -15.37
CA PRO A 584 16.43 -2.44 -15.01
C PRO A 584 16.15 -3.51 -13.96
N THR A 585 15.12 -3.24 -13.14
CA THR A 585 14.46 -4.23 -12.28
C THR A 585 13.11 -4.55 -12.90
N TRP A 586 13.12 -5.45 -13.88
CA TRP A 586 11.88 -5.84 -14.56
C TRP A 586 11.01 -6.70 -13.65
N GLU A 587 9.72 -6.35 -13.54
CA GLU A 587 8.72 -7.15 -12.85
C GLU A 587 8.61 -8.56 -13.45
N GLY A 588 8.76 -8.66 -14.77
CA GLY A 588 8.73 -9.92 -15.50
C GLY A 588 9.71 -11.00 -14.99
N LEU A 589 10.79 -10.61 -14.31
CA LEU A 589 11.77 -11.53 -13.72
C LEU A 589 11.37 -12.08 -12.35
N THR A 590 10.47 -11.39 -11.66
CA THR A 590 10.04 -11.74 -10.28
C THR A 590 8.57 -12.11 -10.19
N ALA A 591 7.80 -11.77 -11.21
CA ALA A 591 6.37 -12.02 -11.28
C ALA A 591 6.02 -13.50 -11.17
N GLN A 592 6.81 -14.39 -11.80
CA GLN A 592 6.59 -15.84 -11.72
C GLN A 592 6.54 -16.33 -10.26
N GLU A 593 7.46 -15.89 -9.41
CA GLU A 593 7.47 -16.27 -7.99
C GLU A 593 6.27 -15.69 -7.24
N LYS A 594 5.88 -14.43 -7.56
CA LYS A 594 4.71 -13.77 -6.95
C LYS A 594 3.40 -14.50 -7.34
N PHE A 595 3.26 -14.92 -8.58
CA PHE A 595 2.10 -15.69 -9.03
C PHE A 595 2.09 -17.14 -8.52
N ALA A 596 3.24 -17.80 -8.45
CA ALA A 596 3.34 -19.11 -7.82
C ALA A 596 2.94 -19.05 -6.35
N ARG A 597 3.46 -18.07 -5.61
CA ARG A 597 3.07 -17.83 -4.22
C ARG A 597 1.60 -17.49 -4.05
N LEU A 598 0.99 -16.77 -5.00
CA LEU A 598 -0.45 -16.53 -5.02
C LEU A 598 -1.21 -17.85 -4.99
N VAL A 599 -0.87 -18.79 -5.88
CA VAL A 599 -1.50 -20.11 -5.96
C VAL A 599 -1.28 -20.90 -4.68
N GLU A 600 -0.07 -20.93 -4.14
CA GLU A 600 0.28 -21.67 -2.91
C GLU A 600 -0.48 -21.18 -1.67
N VAL A 601 -0.57 -19.86 -1.49
CA VAL A 601 -1.23 -19.29 -0.32
C VAL A 601 -2.75 -19.51 -0.37
N HIS A 602 -3.36 -19.41 -1.54
CA HIS A 602 -4.77 -19.77 -1.74
C HIS A 602 -5.00 -21.26 -1.55
N ASN A 603 -4.10 -22.12 -2.04
CA ASN A 603 -4.14 -23.56 -1.76
C ASN A 603 -4.14 -23.84 -0.26
N THR A 604 -3.20 -23.27 0.48
CA THR A 604 -3.10 -23.46 1.94
C THR A 604 -4.38 -23.04 2.64
N TYR A 605 -5.02 -21.94 2.22
CA TYR A 605 -6.27 -21.47 2.80
C TYR A 605 -7.46 -22.38 2.46
N THR A 606 -7.62 -22.76 1.19
CA THR A 606 -8.67 -23.69 0.72
C THR A 606 -8.59 -25.03 1.45
N THR A 607 -7.40 -25.61 1.53
CA THR A 607 -7.16 -26.90 2.20
C THR A 607 -7.48 -26.83 3.71
N ALA A 608 -7.11 -25.72 4.36
CA ALA A 608 -7.46 -25.50 5.76
C ALA A 608 -8.97 -25.36 5.97
N LEU A 609 -9.71 -24.75 5.05
CA LEU A 609 -11.16 -24.65 5.09
C LEU A 609 -11.82 -26.03 4.93
N LEU A 610 -11.40 -26.82 3.93
CA LEU A 610 -11.92 -28.17 3.70
C LEU A 610 -11.69 -29.07 4.92
N ARG A 611 -10.49 -29.03 5.52
CA ARG A 611 -10.16 -29.77 6.74
C ARG A 611 -10.96 -29.29 7.96
N SER A 612 -11.23 -27.98 8.05
CA SER A 612 -12.07 -27.43 9.12
C SER A 612 -13.54 -27.84 9.00
N LEU A 613 -14.01 -28.12 7.78
CA LEU A 613 -15.34 -28.68 7.52
C LEU A 613 -15.38 -30.17 7.78
N ALA A 614 -14.31 -30.90 7.46
CA ALA A 614 -14.16 -32.33 7.78
C ALA A 614 -14.11 -32.56 9.31
N HIS A 615 -13.34 -31.73 10.02
CA HIS A 615 -13.08 -31.87 11.46
C HIS A 615 -13.39 -30.57 12.23
N PRO A 616 -14.68 -30.18 12.39
CA PRO A 616 -15.06 -28.89 12.99
C PRO A 616 -14.56 -28.68 14.42
N ALA A 617 -14.44 -29.76 15.21
CA ALA A 617 -13.93 -29.70 16.58
C ALA A 617 -12.44 -29.29 16.66
N GLN A 618 -11.65 -29.57 15.60
CA GLN A 618 -10.24 -29.22 15.50
C GLN A 618 -10.01 -27.86 14.80
N SER A 619 -11.07 -27.20 14.33
CA SER A 619 -10.98 -25.93 13.63
C SER A 619 -10.40 -24.84 14.53
N ASP A 620 -9.41 -24.10 14.03
CA ASP A 620 -8.86 -22.91 14.66
C ASP A 620 -9.28 -21.65 13.89
N PRO A 621 -10.27 -20.91 14.41
CA PRO A 621 -10.74 -19.68 13.75
C PRO A 621 -9.67 -18.58 13.65
N ALA A 622 -8.68 -18.57 14.55
CA ALA A 622 -7.59 -17.58 14.49
C ALA A 622 -6.66 -17.90 13.33
N ARG A 623 -6.30 -19.17 13.15
CA ARG A 623 -5.52 -19.65 12.02
C ARG A 623 -6.21 -19.38 10.68
N LEU A 624 -7.51 -19.67 10.57
CA LEU A 624 -8.28 -19.42 9.33
C LEU A 624 -8.31 -17.93 8.98
N ARG A 625 -8.50 -17.04 9.95
CA ARG A 625 -8.41 -15.59 9.74
C ARG A 625 -7.02 -15.15 9.26
N GLY A 626 -5.95 -15.70 9.84
CA GLY A 626 -4.57 -15.44 9.42
C GLY A 626 -4.32 -15.85 7.97
N LEU A 627 -4.77 -17.06 7.58
CA LEU A 627 -4.67 -17.57 6.20
C LEU A 627 -5.49 -16.72 5.22
N GLN A 628 -6.72 -16.34 5.59
CA GLN A 628 -7.54 -15.42 4.79
C GLN A 628 -6.84 -14.09 4.56
N ALA A 629 -6.25 -13.51 5.61
CA ALA A 629 -5.50 -12.27 5.48
C ALA A 629 -4.25 -12.42 4.60
N ALA A 630 -3.54 -13.56 4.68
CA ALA A 630 -2.41 -13.87 3.81
C ALA A 630 -2.84 -14.01 2.34
N ALA A 631 -3.92 -14.73 2.06
CA ALA A 631 -4.48 -14.90 0.71
C ALA A 631 -4.88 -13.54 0.09
N ARG A 632 -5.50 -12.65 0.87
CA ARG A 632 -5.82 -11.29 0.39
C ARG A 632 -4.56 -10.50 0.03
N ARG A 633 -3.53 -10.51 0.89
CA ARG A 633 -2.28 -9.78 0.63
C ARG A 633 -1.62 -10.26 -0.64
N THR A 634 -1.47 -11.59 -0.78
CA THR A 634 -0.82 -12.19 -1.97
C THR A 634 -1.58 -11.86 -3.24
N ARG A 635 -2.93 -11.82 -3.18
CA ARG A 635 -3.76 -11.42 -4.34
C ARG A 635 -3.54 -9.95 -4.69
N THR A 636 -3.52 -9.05 -3.71
CA THR A 636 -3.23 -7.62 -3.95
C THR A 636 -1.84 -7.41 -4.55
N ASP A 637 -0.82 -8.16 -4.06
CA ASP A 637 0.53 -8.10 -4.59
C ASP A 637 0.59 -8.61 -6.05
N ALA A 638 -0.15 -9.67 -6.37
CA ALA A 638 -0.22 -10.23 -7.71
C ALA A 638 -1.02 -9.33 -8.68
N GLU A 639 -2.10 -8.69 -8.23
CA GLU A 639 -2.85 -7.69 -9.00
C GLU A 639 -1.92 -6.52 -9.36
N ALA A 640 -1.21 -5.95 -8.39
CA ALA A 640 -0.23 -4.89 -8.61
C ALA A 640 0.93 -5.32 -9.51
N SER A 641 1.39 -6.59 -9.40
CA SER A 641 2.42 -7.16 -10.28
C SER A 641 1.91 -7.29 -11.72
N SER A 642 0.67 -7.74 -11.90
CA SER A 642 0.02 -7.84 -13.22
C SER A 642 -0.11 -6.48 -13.91
N ASP A 643 -0.45 -5.43 -13.16
CA ASP A 643 -0.55 -4.07 -13.68
C ASP A 643 0.82 -3.52 -14.10
N ARG A 644 1.87 -3.75 -13.29
CA ARG A 644 3.25 -3.35 -13.64
C ARG A 644 3.76 -4.08 -14.88
N LEU A 645 3.46 -5.39 -15.00
CA LEU A 645 3.78 -6.17 -16.21
C LEU A 645 3.13 -5.60 -17.48
N ALA A 646 1.94 -5.03 -17.38
CA ALA A 646 1.26 -4.40 -18.50
C ALA A 646 1.97 -3.13 -18.99
N ASP A 647 2.75 -2.52 -18.13
CA ASP A 647 3.52 -1.31 -18.40
C ASP A 647 4.96 -1.59 -18.86
N GLU A 648 5.42 -2.83 -18.73
CA GLU A 648 6.75 -3.27 -19.16
C GLU A 648 6.74 -3.87 -20.58
N PRO A 649 7.90 -3.92 -21.25
CA PRO A 649 8.04 -4.70 -22.48
C PRO A 649 7.61 -6.17 -22.24
N PRO A 650 6.91 -6.80 -23.17
CA PRO A 650 6.46 -8.19 -23.01
C PRO A 650 7.64 -9.16 -22.79
N HIS A 651 7.54 -9.98 -21.76
CA HIS A 651 8.52 -11.02 -21.43
C HIS A 651 7.84 -12.41 -21.58
N PRO A 652 7.92 -13.05 -22.72
CA PRO A 652 7.37 -14.41 -22.88
C PRO A 652 8.10 -15.41 -21.94
N PRO A 653 7.41 -16.45 -21.43
CA PRO A 653 6.01 -16.79 -21.67
C PRO A 653 5.00 -16.04 -20.77
N LEU A 654 5.43 -15.31 -19.74
CA LEU A 654 4.55 -14.60 -18.84
C LEU A 654 4.17 -13.21 -19.41
N THR A 655 3.21 -13.21 -20.31
CA THR A 655 2.68 -11.97 -20.89
C THR A 655 1.70 -11.28 -19.93
N PRO A 656 1.44 -9.97 -20.07
CA PRO A 656 0.40 -9.26 -19.29
C PRO A 656 -0.99 -9.91 -19.38
N THR A 657 -1.30 -10.55 -20.50
CA THR A 657 -2.56 -11.28 -20.69
C THR A 657 -2.61 -12.53 -19.84
N VAL A 658 -1.55 -13.33 -19.83
CA VAL A 658 -1.44 -14.53 -18.99
C VAL A 658 -1.50 -14.16 -17.51
N ALA A 659 -0.75 -13.13 -17.09
CA ALA A 659 -0.77 -12.64 -15.72
C ALA A 659 -2.17 -12.23 -15.25
N ARG A 660 -2.90 -11.43 -16.07
CA ARG A 660 -4.29 -11.04 -15.77
C ARG A 660 -5.23 -12.24 -15.71
N THR A 661 -5.05 -13.23 -16.59
CA THR A 661 -5.86 -14.46 -16.58
C THR A 661 -5.60 -15.27 -15.32
N LEU A 662 -4.34 -15.43 -14.88
CA LEU A 662 -3.99 -16.10 -13.62
C LEU A 662 -4.62 -15.40 -12.42
N VAL A 663 -4.52 -14.09 -12.35
CA VAL A 663 -5.16 -13.29 -11.29
C VAL A 663 -6.68 -13.47 -11.31
N ALA A 664 -7.31 -13.46 -12.49
CA ALA A 664 -8.76 -13.63 -12.62
C ALA A 664 -9.22 -15.01 -12.14
N VAL A 665 -8.49 -16.09 -12.48
CA VAL A 665 -8.80 -17.45 -12.04
C VAL A 665 -8.67 -17.57 -10.53
N VAL A 666 -7.56 -17.10 -9.95
CA VAL A 666 -7.37 -17.15 -8.48
C VAL A 666 -8.35 -16.22 -7.75
N THR A 667 -8.77 -15.11 -8.38
CA THR A 667 -9.81 -14.23 -7.85
C THR A 667 -11.17 -14.95 -7.78
N ARG A 668 -11.47 -15.81 -8.76
CA ARG A 668 -12.64 -16.70 -8.72
C ARG A 668 -12.51 -17.72 -7.58
N LEU A 669 -11.34 -18.33 -7.40
CA LEU A 669 -11.06 -19.20 -6.25
C LEU A 669 -11.29 -18.49 -4.92
N ALA A 670 -10.82 -17.24 -4.78
CA ALA A 670 -11.00 -16.46 -3.55
C ALA A 670 -12.47 -16.22 -3.20
N ARG A 671 -13.36 -16.06 -4.19
CA ARG A 671 -14.80 -15.98 -3.97
C ARG A 671 -15.34 -17.29 -3.42
N THR A 672 -14.97 -18.41 -4.01
CA THR A 672 -15.34 -19.75 -3.60
C THR A 672 -14.85 -20.05 -2.15
N GLU A 673 -13.63 -19.62 -1.80
CA GLU A 673 -13.07 -19.72 -0.44
C GLU A 673 -13.90 -18.95 0.58
N LEU A 674 -14.41 -17.76 0.25
CA LEU A 674 -15.26 -16.98 1.14
C LEU A 674 -16.59 -17.68 1.38
N SER A 675 -17.19 -18.26 0.32
CA SER A 675 -18.41 -19.09 0.43
C SER A 675 -18.18 -20.32 1.29
N LEU A 676 -17.03 -20.98 1.14
CA LEU A 676 -16.62 -22.12 1.95
C LEU A 676 -16.39 -21.73 3.42
N HIS A 677 -15.74 -20.60 3.66
CA HIS A 677 -15.49 -20.07 5.00
C HIS A 677 -16.80 -19.79 5.75
N ALA A 678 -17.82 -19.30 5.06
CA ALA A 678 -19.13 -19.03 5.64
C ALA A 678 -19.86 -20.30 6.11
N LEU A 679 -19.48 -21.47 5.59
CA LEU A 679 -20.04 -22.78 5.99
C LEU A 679 -19.30 -23.40 7.19
N VAL A 680 -18.11 -22.90 7.57
CA VAL A 680 -17.37 -23.44 8.73
C VAL A 680 -18.15 -23.12 10.02
N PRO A 681 -18.62 -24.14 10.77
CA PRO A 681 -19.40 -23.91 11.97
C PRO A 681 -18.54 -23.32 13.09
N PRO A 682 -19.13 -22.51 13.99
CA PRO A 682 -18.45 -22.07 15.19
C PRO A 682 -18.08 -23.28 16.08
N ARG A 683 -16.87 -23.26 16.63
CA ARG A 683 -16.34 -24.37 17.47
C ARG A 683 -17.30 -24.77 18.64
N ALA A 684 -18.02 -23.81 19.19
CA ALA A 684 -18.95 -24.02 20.28
C ALA A 684 -20.17 -24.90 19.90
N THR A 685 -20.56 -24.89 18.61
CA THR A 685 -21.70 -25.69 18.11
C THR A 685 -21.28 -27.08 17.62
N ALA A 686 -19.97 -27.31 17.48
CA ALA A 686 -19.39 -28.58 17.04
C ALA A 686 -19.19 -29.58 18.21
N ILE A 687 -19.05 -29.07 19.44
CA ILE A 687 -18.85 -29.87 20.66
C ILE A 687 -20.25 -30.23 21.19
N GLY A 688 -20.83 -31.36 20.81
CA GLY A 688 -22.10 -31.83 21.37
C GLY A 688 -23.02 -32.58 20.42
N ARG A 689 -22.54 -32.92 19.22
CA ARG A 689 -23.31 -33.74 18.28
C ARG A 689 -22.58 -35.05 18.00
N GLU A 690 -22.92 -36.05 18.80
CA GLU A 690 -22.54 -37.45 18.56
C GLU A 690 -23.52 -38.07 17.54
N ASP A 691 -23.16 -38.06 16.27
CA ASP A 691 -23.82 -38.88 15.22
C ASP A 691 -22.73 -39.57 14.38
N GLY A 692 -22.55 -40.87 14.64
CA GLY A 692 -21.25 -41.51 14.38
C GLY A 692 -20.92 -41.90 12.94
N GLY A 693 -21.58 -42.67 12.18
CA GLY A 693 -21.00 -43.37 11.02
C GLY A 693 -21.00 -42.61 9.67
N ALA A 694 -22.09 -41.92 9.36
CA ALA A 694 -22.20 -41.21 8.06
C ALA A 694 -21.32 -39.97 7.98
N ARG A 695 -21.11 -39.30 9.12
CA ARG A 695 -20.24 -38.11 9.19
C ARG A 695 -18.75 -38.42 9.08
N ASP A 696 -18.32 -39.56 9.64
CA ASP A 696 -16.91 -39.99 9.51
C ASP A 696 -16.58 -40.32 8.06
N ALA A 697 -17.55 -40.94 7.32
CA ALA A 697 -17.39 -41.17 5.89
C ALA A 697 -17.33 -39.88 5.08
N ASP A 698 -18.15 -38.87 5.43
CA ASP A 698 -18.14 -37.55 4.77
C ASP A 698 -16.89 -36.74 5.13
N ALA A 699 -16.42 -36.82 6.39
CA ALA A 699 -15.14 -36.22 6.80
C ALA A 699 -13.97 -36.83 6.02
N GLY A 700 -13.94 -38.15 5.85
CA GLY A 700 -12.93 -38.85 5.03
C GLY A 700 -12.93 -38.41 3.56
N ARG A 701 -14.12 -38.17 2.98
CA ARG A 701 -14.26 -37.70 1.59
C ARG A 701 -13.78 -36.26 1.44
N LEU A 702 -14.11 -35.38 2.39
CA LEU A 702 -13.61 -34.00 2.40
C LEU A 702 -12.10 -33.95 2.55
N GLU A 703 -11.51 -34.81 3.39
CA GLU A 703 -10.06 -34.89 3.57
C GLU A 703 -9.38 -35.44 2.29
N ALA A 704 -9.99 -36.43 1.61
CA ALA A 704 -9.51 -36.93 0.32
C ALA A 704 -9.52 -35.83 -0.75
N LEU A 705 -10.59 -35.04 -0.81
CA LEU A 705 -10.67 -33.90 -1.72
C LEU A 705 -9.62 -32.83 -1.35
N ALA A 706 -9.45 -32.50 -0.06
CA ALA A 706 -8.45 -31.55 0.39
C ALA A 706 -7.03 -31.98 -0.01
N THR A 707 -6.72 -33.27 0.14
CA THR A 707 -5.40 -33.81 -0.20
C THR A 707 -5.16 -33.83 -1.72
N ALA A 708 -6.16 -34.22 -2.50
CA ALA A 708 -6.07 -34.21 -3.95
C ALA A 708 -5.94 -32.77 -4.49
N PHE A 709 -6.72 -31.83 -3.95
CA PHE A 709 -6.66 -30.41 -4.30
C PHE A 709 -5.29 -29.81 -3.96
N ASP A 710 -4.77 -30.08 -2.75
CA ASP A 710 -3.42 -29.64 -2.33
C ASP A 710 -2.34 -30.08 -3.31
N SER A 711 -2.31 -31.37 -3.66
CA SER A 711 -1.36 -31.93 -4.62
C SER A 711 -1.48 -31.29 -6.02
N ALA A 712 -2.72 -31.07 -6.49
CA ALA A 712 -2.95 -30.42 -7.78
C ALA A 712 -2.42 -28.98 -7.77
N MET A 713 -2.76 -28.20 -6.75
CA MET A 713 -2.38 -26.78 -6.68
C MET A 713 -0.87 -26.61 -6.47
N ILE A 714 -0.19 -27.52 -5.77
CA ILE A 714 1.29 -27.52 -5.67
C ILE A 714 1.89 -27.72 -7.06
N THR A 715 1.38 -28.69 -7.83
CA THR A 715 1.86 -28.94 -9.21
C THR A 715 1.64 -27.72 -10.11
N LEU A 716 0.49 -27.05 -9.98
CA LEU A 716 0.17 -25.86 -10.76
C LEU A 716 1.01 -24.64 -10.33
N ALA A 717 1.28 -24.47 -9.02
CA ALA A 717 2.17 -23.42 -8.51
C ALA A 717 3.59 -23.60 -9.05
N GLU A 718 4.10 -24.83 -9.06
CA GLU A 718 5.44 -25.13 -9.60
C GLU A 718 5.50 -24.88 -11.11
N ALA A 719 4.45 -25.20 -11.87
CA ALA A 719 4.35 -24.85 -13.29
C ALA A 719 4.45 -23.34 -13.53
N VAL A 720 3.80 -22.52 -12.68
CA VAL A 720 3.91 -21.06 -12.73
C VAL A 720 5.33 -20.60 -12.39
N ARG A 721 5.95 -21.19 -11.36
CA ARG A 721 7.30 -20.83 -10.90
C ARG A 721 8.36 -21.16 -11.95
N THR A 722 8.27 -22.33 -12.58
CA THR A 722 9.24 -22.79 -13.57
C THR A 722 8.94 -22.35 -14.99
N LEU A 723 7.76 -21.75 -15.21
CA LEU A 723 7.23 -21.39 -16.54
C LEU A 723 7.23 -22.59 -17.52
N ARG A 724 6.91 -23.78 -17.00
CA ARG A 724 6.78 -25.03 -17.77
C ARG A 724 5.35 -25.53 -17.70
N PRO A 725 4.91 -26.31 -18.72
CA PRO A 725 3.60 -26.95 -18.67
C PRO A 725 3.44 -27.78 -17.38
N PRO A 726 2.26 -27.76 -16.73
CA PRO A 726 2.05 -28.53 -15.51
C PRO A 726 2.16 -30.03 -15.79
N GLY A 727 2.75 -30.76 -14.84
CA GLY A 727 2.71 -32.19 -14.78
C GLY A 727 1.27 -32.74 -14.63
N PRO A 728 1.09 -34.06 -14.57
CA PRO A 728 -0.22 -34.66 -14.31
C PRO A 728 -0.70 -34.29 -12.92
N ILE A 729 -1.97 -33.82 -12.81
CA ILE A 729 -2.64 -33.54 -11.53
C ILE A 729 -3.53 -34.75 -11.15
N PRO A 730 -3.84 -34.91 -9.84
CA PRO A 730 -4.79 -35.93 -9.38
C PRO A 730 -6.16 -35.78 -10.06
N PRO A 731 -6.94 -36.85 -10.19
CA PRO A 731 -8.25 -36.82 -10.84
C PRO A 731 -9.31 -36.17 -9.93
N LEU A 732 -9.22 -34.86 -9.77
CA LEU A 732 -10.08 -34.07 -8.84
C LEU A 732 -11.57 -34.29 -9.11
N ARG A 733 -11.96 -34.38 -10.39
CA ARG A 733 -13.36 -34.58 -10.75
C ARG A 733 -13.88 -35.98 -10.30
N GLN A 734 -13.05 -37.00 -10.36
CA GLN A 734 -13.42 -38.32 -9.85
C GLN A 734 -13.60 -38.31 -8.35
N VAL A 735 -12.66 -37.69 -7.59
CA VAL A 735 -12.76 -37.57 -6.13
C VAL A 735 -14.01 -36.80 -5.74
N GLN A 736 -14.35 -35.74 -6.47
CA GLN A 736 -15.54 -34.92 -6.20
C GLN A 736 -16.84 -35.68 -6.57
N SER A 737 -16.88 -36.42 -7.67
CA SER A 737 -18.05 -37.19 -8.05
C SER A 737 -18.36 -38.32 -7.04
N GLU A 738 -17.34 -38.92 -6.44
CA GLU A 738 -17.52 -39.89 -5.37
C GLU A 738 -18.19 -39.31 -4.11
N MET A 739 -18.01 -38.02 -3.86
CA MET A 739 -18.72 -37.30 -2.79
C MET A 739 -20.19 -37.09 -3.13
N ARG A 740 -20.53 -36.84 -4.39
CA ARG A 740 -21.88 -36.53 -4.85
C ARG A 740 -22.76 -37.75 -5.07
N ASP A 741 -22.18 -38.81 -5.63
CA ASP A 741 -22.94 -39.99 -6.10
C ASP A 741 -23.21 -41.02 -5.01
N ARG A 742 -22.63 -40.86 -3.80
CA ARG A 742 -22.88 -41.71 -2.64
C ARG A 742 -23.82 -41.02 -1.64
N PRO A 743 -24.59 -41.78 -0.83
CA PRO A 743 -25.36 -41.20 0.24
C PRO A 743 -24.48 -40.31 1.15
N THR A 744 -24.86 -39.08 1.31
CA THR A 744 -24.11 -38.08 2.08
C THR A 744 -25.04 -37.25 2.95
N ALA A 745 -24.57 -36.86 4.13
CA ALA A 745 -25.22 -35.90 5.02
C ALA A 745 -24.66 -34.48 4.80
N LEU A 746 -23.77 -34.28 3.81
CA LEU A 746 -23.21 -32.97 3.49
C LEU A 746 -24.28 -32.03 2.96
N ASP A 747 -24.15 -30.76 3.31
CA ASP A 747 -24.99 -29.67 2.74
C ASP A 747 -24.85 -29.68 1.20
N PRO A 748 -25.95 -29.72 0.44
CA PRO A 748 -25.92 -29.64 -1.03
C PRO A 748 -25.13 -28.44 -1.57
N ARG A 749 -25.06 -27.37 -0.78
CA ARG A 749 -24.26 -26.17 -1.10
C ARG A 749 -22.77 -26.45 -1.04
N LEU A 750 -22.33 -27.24 -0.06
CA LEU A 750 -20.93 -27.63 0.05
C LEU A 750 -20.52 -28.43 -1.18
N LEU A 751 -21.39 -29.34 -1.65
CA LEU A 751 -21.16 -30.11 -2.88
C LEU A 751 -21.04 -29.19 -4.12
N GLN A 752 -21.89 -28.17 -4.22
CA GLN A 752 -21.80 -27.19 -5.32
C GLN A 752 -20.51 -26.34 -5.23
N ILE A 753 -20.12 -25.91 -4.02
CA ILE A 753 -18.87 -25.17 -3.84
C ILE A 753 -17.65 -26.02 -4.18
N THR A 754 -17.67 -27.31 -3.86
CA THR A 754 -16.58 -28.24 -4.23
C THR A 754 -16.48 -28.44 -5.76
N ASP A 755 -17.61 -28.40 -6.49
CA ASP A 755 -17.61 -28.36 -7.96
C ASP A 755 -16.85 -27.12 -8.47
N HIS A 756 -17.14 -25.94 -7.93
CA HIS A 756 -16.46 -24.70 -8.33
C HIS A 756 -14.96 -24.73 -8.01
N LEU A 757 -14.55 -25.37 -6.91
CA LEU A 757 -13.13 -25.54 -6.58
C LEU A 757 -12.42 -26.40 -7.66
N VAL A 758 -13.01 -27.53 -8.00
CA VAL A 758 -12.48 -28.46 -9.00
C VAL A 758 -12.43 -27.78 -10.38
N ASP A 759 -13.50 -27.09 -10.78
CA ASP A 759 -13.54 -26.36 -12.05
C ASP A 759 -12.47 -25.25 -12.11
N THR A 760 -12.21 -24.58 -10.99
CA THR A 760 -11.20 -23.52 -10.94
C THR A 760 -9.79 -24.11 -11.07
N ALA A 761 -9.50 -25.25 -10.42
CA ALA A 761 -8.22 -25.95 -10.57
C ALA A 761 -7.99 -26.41 -12.02
N HIS A 762 -8.98 -27.02 -12.66
CA HIS A 762 -8.90 -27.41 -14.08
C HIS A 762 -8.80 -26.21 -15.02
N THR A 763 -9.48 -25.10 -14.73
CA THR A 763 -9.34 -23.86 -15.50
C THR A 763 -7.91 -23.33 -15.40
N LEU A 764 -7.31 -23.36 -14.21
CA LEU A 764 -5.93 -22.94 -14.01
C LEU A 764 -4.96 -23.85 -14.78
N GLU A 765 -5.16 -25.18 -14.72
CA GLU A 765 -4.39 -26.15 -15.47
C GLU A 765 -4.45 -25.88 -16.99
N ASP A 766 -5.64 -25.68 -17.52
CA ASP A 766 -5.88 -25.44 -18.95
C ASP A 766 -5.21 -24.13 -19.42
N VAL A 767 -5.32 -23.06 -18.63
CA VAL A 767 -4.64 -21.79 -18.90
C VAL A 767 -3.14 -21.97 -18.94
N LEU A 768 -2.56 -22.68 -17.96
CA LEU A 768 -1.13 -22.94 -17.92
C LEU A 768 -0.66 -23.83 -19.08
N ARG A 769 -1.41 -24.89 -19.40
CA ARG A 769 -1.07 -25.75 -20.55
C ARG A 769 -1.09 -24.97 -21.87
N ARG A 770 -2.09 -24.14 -22.11
CA ARG A 770 -2.19 -23.36 -23.37
C ARG A 770 -1.08 -22.32 -23.52
N HIS A 771 -0.72 -21.65 -22.45
CA HIS A 771 0.20 -20.52 -22.52
C HIS A 771 1.67 -20.89 -22.27
N LEU A 772 1.93 -22.01 -21.58
CA LEU A 772 3.29 -22.46 -21.30
C LEU A 772 3.76 -23.59 -22.24
N ALA A 773 2.85 -24.20 -23.00
CA ALA A 773 3.19 -25.22 -24.01
C ALA A 773 3.62 -24.63 -25.36
N SER A 774 3.40 -23.36 -25.62
CA SER A 774 3.84 -22.69 -26.86
C SER A 774 5.29 -22.23 -26.69
N PRO A 775 6.23 -22.66 -27.55
CA PRO A 775 7.63 -22.26 -27.57
C PRO A 775 7.80 -20.74 -27.83
#